data_b096449e2e26231d6fe5df9b5ea5a150
#
_entry.id   b096449e2e26231d6fe5df9b5ea5a150
#
_cell.length_a   1.000
_cell.length_b   1.000
_cell.length_c   1.000
_cell.angle_alpha   90.00
_cell.angle_beta   90.00
_cell.angle_gamma   90.00
#
_symmetry.space_group_name_H-M   'P 1'
#
loop_
_entity.id
_entity.type
_entity.pdbx_description
1 polymer ?
#
loop_
_entity_poly.entity_id
_entity_poly.type
_entity_poly.pdbx_seq_one_letter_code
_entity_poly.pdbx_strand_id
1 'polypeptide(L)'
;MTPMRRLVPLAFLAVTLPAVAEEGVRPVTESFRFSRPVTPGAAGPNRLAVDGALLAGSEARMGSALLHDLRLVGAGGREVPYLLVAPVRKEPTWVRASLLPIPETKSASGFEADLGALRRIDHLRVSGLSAPFLKRLRLEGSGDRARWTVLVAEGTLFDLPEEGLARTEVGFPEGEHRFLRLVWNDGRSGRVSLPPRVEARLAGTGGPPEPLRVAIPFERRESEPGRSRYRLKLETAGLPIAAIEAGVASGNVLRDARVLESRLSGGRLVPFELGAATLRRAERDDAAAAEMTIRLGLPPAEAELELVIEDAGNPPLEVTSITALFEGLPWIYFESPDGSPLTAHFGADRLAAPRYDLEAMRPAVMRGAGPSLSNASWGDRQTGSAVAGPVATGVGVPSGAALDLAGFRVSRPIPPGPAGLTALRLDAAVLSVSPHLSDVRIATADGRQVPYLLETLGEPLVLKLPVPQGAKDPRPRSGPGEAGRLSFHRIELPFERLPSSRLELESTARVFTRRVGVLRERLGGRPETAGMFPEIVWGAWESADPERKAPALLIDLPAGEGRELFVSIDDGDNAPVPLVRASLLLPAHRLRFVRQEGVSLSLVYGQAGLAPPRYDLELLAPRLLGAPAIESTLSPVAPETVEREKKAGPKLFWAALVGAVVALLVLVARLLRRDPGPEEPEAREEGPREG
;
A
#
# COMPACT_ATOMS: atom_id res chain seq x y z
N MET A 1 -34.97 13.18 99.31
CA MET A 1 -33.73 12.44 99.09
C MET A 1 -33.57 12.17 97.59
N THR A 2 -32.80 13.01 96.92
CA THR A 2 -32.58 12.94 95.42
C THR A 2 -31.08 12.75 95.19
N PRO A 3 -30.64 11.74 94.41
CA PRO A 3 -29.19 11.60 94.19
C PRO A 3 -28.77 12.44 92.96
N MET A 4 -27.77 13.23 93.19
CA MET A 4 -27.01 14.04 92.24
C MET A 4 -26.36 13.16 91.16
N ARG A 5 -26.69 13.35 89.86
CA ARG A 5 -25.90 12.79 88.73
C ARG A 5 -24.72 13.67 88.45
N ARG A 6 -23.51 13.05 88.52
CA ARG A 6 -22.26 13.65 88.14
C ARG A 6 -22.16 13.59 86.61
N LEU A 7 -21.98 14.74 85.96
CA LEU A 7 -21.54 14.85 84.54
C LEU A 7 -20.06 14.64 84.48
N VAL A 8 -19.63 13.66 83.58
CA VAL A 8 -18.26 13.46 83.21
C VAL A 8 -18.10 14.16 81.85
N PRO A 9 -17.12 15.07 81.65
CA PRO A 9 -16.87 15.66 80.33
C PRO A 9 -16.13 14.66 79.41
N LEU A 10 -16.75 14.33 78.24
CA LEU A 10 -16.12 13.61 77.19
C LEU A 10 -15.17 14.57 76.47
N ALA A 11 -13.84 14.33 76.61
CA ALA A 11 -12.81 14.98 75.82
C ALA A 11 -12.82 14.34 74.41
N PHE A 12 -13.22 15.11 73.38
CA PHE A 12 -13.05 14.74 71.98
C PHE A 12 -11.56 14.86 71.63
N LEU A 13 -10.91 13.70 71.49
CA LEU A 13 -9.56 13.62 70.91
C LEU A 13 -9.72 13.74 69.39
N ALA A 14 -9.42 14.90 68.80
CA ALA A 14 -9.36 15.11 67.39
C ALA A 14 -8.08 14.38 66.86
N VAL A 15 -8.27 13.19 66.32
CA VAL A 15 -7.22 12.51 65.55
C VAL A 15 -7.15 13.19 64.17
N THR A 16 -6.18 14.05 64.00
CA THR A 16 -5.78 14.56 62.69
C THR A 16 -5.05 13.42 61.97
N LEU A 17 -5.78 12.73 61.08
CA LEU A 17 -5.17 11.85 60.07
C LEU A 17 -4.26 12.72 59.16
N PRO A 18 -3.00 12.39 58.99
CA PRO A 18 -2.20 13.04 57.95
C PRO A 18 -2.83 12.71 56.59
N ALA A 19 -3.12 13.74 55.81
CA ALA A 19 -3.45 13.57 54.39
C ALA A 19 -2.23 12.86 53.75
N VAL A 20 -2.39 11.57 53.43
CA VAL A 20 -1.48 10.86 52.56
C VAL A 20 -1.60 11.55 51.21
N ALA A 21 -0.65 12.41 50.89
CA ALA A 21 -0.48 12.93 49.56
C ALA A 21 -0.22 11.69 48.68
N GLU A 22 -1.16 11.33 47.79
CA GLU A 22 -0.93 10.39 46.73
C GLU A 22 0.31 10.91 45.93
N GLU A 23 1.43 10.26 46.10
CA GLU A 23 2.57 10.42 45.20
C GLU A 23 2.15 9.92 43.84
N GLY A 24 1.64 10.79 42.97
CA GLY A 24 1.40 10.50 41.58
C GLY A 24 2.71 10.04 40.95
N VAL A 25 2.69 8.87 40.37
CA VAL A 25 3.81 8.30 39.62
C VAL A 25 4.22 9.34 38.57
N ARG A 26 5.45 9.87 38.68
CA ARG A 26 6.00 10.80 37.69
C ARG A 26 6.16 10.06 36.36
N PRO A 27 5.56 10.50 35.24
CA PRO A 27 5.79 9.89 33.97
C PRO A 27 7.27 10.03 33.60
N VAL A 28 7.88 8.96 33.10
CA VAL A 28 9.24 8.98 32.57
C VAL A 28 9.18 9.71 31.21
N THR A 29 9.31 11.04 31.23
CA THR A 29 9.17 11.90 30.03
C THR A 29 10.23 11.60 28.97
N GLU A 30 11.32 10.97 29.31
CA GLU A 30 12.41 10.57 28.41
C GLU A 30 12.01 9.45 27.42
N SER A 31 10.91 8.76 27.66
CA SER A 31 10.45 7.65 26.83
C SER A 31 9.53 8.07 25.68
N PHE A 32 9.13 9.33 25.60
CA PHE A 32 8.19 9.83 24.62
C PHE A 32 8.88 10.51 23.44
N ARG A 33 8.52 10.11 22.21
CA ARG A 33 9.05 10.72 20.99
C ARG A 33 8.50 12.11 20.73
N PHE A 34 7.28 12.39 21.18
CA PHE A 34 6.58 13.64 20.89
C PHE A 34 6.00 14.26 22.14
N SER A 35 5.94 15.59 22.12
CA SER A 35 5.20 16.39 23.08
C SER A 35 4.39 17.48 22.37
N ARG A 36 3.26 17.87 22.96
CA ARG A 36 2.41 18.96 22.45
C ARG A 36 1.81 19.76 23.60
N PRO A 37 1.86 21.10 23.54
CA PRO A 37 1.08 21.91 24.46
C PRO A 37 -0.43 21.67 24.27
N VAL A 38 -1.18 21.67 25.38
CA VAL A 38 -2.63 21.64 25.41
C VAL A 38 -3.10 22.85 26.18
N THR A 39 -3.90 23.69 25.57
CA THR A 39 -4.49 24.86 26.21
C THR A 39 -5.95 24.54 26.56
N PRO A 40 -6.31 24.41 27.87
CA PRO A 40 -7.68 24.26 28.29
C PRO A 40 -8.51 25.46 27.85
N GLY A 41 -9.79 25.23 27.51
CA GLY A 41 -10.72 26.31 27.18
C GLY A 41 -11.18 27.11 28.37
N ALA A 42 -11.25 26.47 29.57
CA ALA A 42 -11.50 27.09 30.85
C ALA A 42 -11.08 26.17 32.00
N ALA A 43 -11.11 26.67 33.23
CA ALA A 43 -11.05 25.83 34.43
C ALA A 43 -12.25 24.88 34.52
N GLY A 44 -12.02 23.65 34.97
CA GLY A 44 -13.01 22.57 35.04
C GLY A 44 -12.98 21.59 33.88
N PRO A 45 -14.12 21.02 33.50
CA PRO A 45 -14.21 19.99 32.45
C PRO A 45 -13.88 20.51 31.06
N ASN A 46 -13.00 19.81 30.36
CA ASN A 46 -12.56 20.16 29.04
C ASN A 46 -12.74 19.01 28.04
N ARG A 47 -12.97 19.36 26.79
CA ARG A 47 -13.02 18.48 25.63
C ARG A 47 -11.88 18.82 24.67
N LEU A 48 -11.08 17.82 24.32
CA LEU A 48 -10.00 17.96 23.35
C LEU A 48 -10.21 16.98 22.20
N ALA A 49 -10.25 17.46 20.98
CA ALA A 49 -10.44 16.62 19.80
C ALA A 49 -9.17 15.81 19.48
N VAL A 50 -9.33 14.56 19.07
CA VAL A 50 -8.22 13.77 18.47
C VAL A 50 -8.00 14.27 17.06
N ASP A 51 -6.76 14.58 16.71
CA ASP A 51 -6.37 15.04 15.38
C ASP A 51 -5.36 14.11 14.69
N GLY A 52 -5.06 14.39 13.41
CA GLY A 52 -4.14 13.58 12.61
C GLY A 52 -2.72 13.54 13.17
N ALA A 53 -2.24 14.64 13.76
CA ALA A 53 -0.88 14.72 14.30
C ALA A 53 -0.72 13.88 15.59
N LEU A 54 -1.77 13.76 16.39
CA LEU A 54 -1.80 12.86 17.54
C LEU A 54 -1.84 11.41 17.09
N LEU A 55 -2.73 11.08 16.14
CA LEU A 55 -2.84 9.71 15.61
C LEU A 55 -1.53 9.24 14.97
N ALA A 56 -0.93 10.07 14.15
CA ALA A 56 0.33 9.75 13.45
C ALA A 56 1.54 9.63 14.41
N GLY A 57 1.51 10.34 15.53
CA GLY A 57 2.59 10.31 16.52
C GLY A 57 2.45 9.24 17.59
N SER A 58 1.23 8.74 17.86
CA SER A 58 0.97 7.70 18.85
C SER A 58 1.39 6.32 18.33
N GLU A 59 1.80 5.46 19.26
CA GLU A 59 2.02 4.04 18.94
C GLU A 59 0.68 3.36 18.66
N ALA A 60 0.50 2.92 17.43
CA ALA A 60 -0.65 2.11 17.04
C ALA A 60 -0.22 0.66 16.86
N ARG A 61 -0.79 -0.26 17.63
CA ARG A 61 -0.57 -1.70 17.49
C ARG A 61 -1.89 -2.42 17.29
N MET A 62 -1.91 -3.39 16.39
CA MET A 62 -3.06 -4.27 16.27
C MET A 62 -3.40 -4.90 17.62
N GLY A 63 -4.64 -4.69 18.08
CA GLY A 63 -5.13 -5.22 19.36
C GLY A 63 -4.83 -4.35 20.59
N SER A 64 -4.12 -3.23 20.48
CA SER A 64 -3.99 -2.25 21.55
C SER A 64 -5.10 -1.20 21.52
N ALA A 65 -5.40 -0.61 22.67
CA ALA A 65 -6.33 0.52 22.73
C ALA A 65 -5.73 1.72 21.98
N LEU A 66 -6.57 2.44 21.24
CA LEU A 66 -6.17 3.68 20.57
C LEU A 66 -5.57 4.67 21.59
N LEU A 67 -4.46 5.34 21.26
CA LEU A 67 -3.79 6.32 22.10
C LEU A 67 -3.38 5.79 23.50
N HIS A 68 -3.06 4.50 23.61
CA HIS A 68 -2.68 3.87 24.88
C HIS A 68 -1.43 4.47 25.52
N ASP A 69 -0.57 5.10 24.72
CA ASP A 69 0.68 5.74 25.10
C ASP A 69 0.54 7.24 25.44
N LEU A 70 -0.66 7.83 25.28
CA LEU A 70 -0.91 9.22 25.60
C LEU A 70 -0.80 9.47 27.11
N ARG A 71 -0.15 10.57 27.50
CA ARG A 71 -0.13 11.11 28.88
C ARG A 71 -0.33 12.62 28.83
N LEU A 72 -1.20 13.15 29.69
CA LEU A 72 -1.36 14.58 29.91
C LEU A 72 -0.63 14.95 31.20
N VAL A 73 0.20 15.97 31.16
CA VAL A 73 1.05 16.39 32.29
C VAL A 73 0.84 17.87 32.56
N GLY A 74 0.56 18.22 33.80
CA GLY A 74 0.42 19.61 34.26
C GLY A 74 1.76 20.29 34.56
N ALA A 75 1.73 21.59 34.82
CA ALA A 75 2.92 22.42 35.09
C ALA A 75 3.80 21.91 36.24
N GLY A 76 3.26 21.17 37.22
CA GLY A 76 4.00 20.52 38.29
C GLY A 76 4.62 19.18 37.97
N GLY A 77 4.60 18.73 36.70
CA GLY A 77 5.10 17.40 36.28
C GLY A 77 4.21 16.26 36.75
N ARG A 78 3.00 16.55 37.21
CA ARG A 78 2.00 15.53 37.61
C ARG A 78 1.15 15.15 36.42
N GLU A 79 0.84 13.87 36.32
CA GLU A 79 -0.07 13.35 35.31
C GLU A 79 -1.50 13.80 35.59
N VAL A 80 -2.18 14.26 34.56
CA VAL A 80 -3.59 14.68 34.61
C VAL A 80 -4.45 13.55 34.06
N PRO A 81 -5.37 12.98 34.86
CA PRO A 81 -6.27 11.93 34.39
C PRO A 81 -7.13 12.39 33.21
N TYR A 82 -7.40 11.48 32.28
CA TYR A 82 -8.25 11.73 31.14
C TYR A 82 -9.08 10.49 30.76
N LEU A 83 -10.15 10.70 29.99
CA LEU A 83 -10.97 9.63 29.39
C LEU A 83 -10.95 9.76 27.87
N LEU A 84 -10.80 8.64 27.17
CA LEU A 84 -11.15 8.57 25.76
C LEU A 84 -12.64 8.26 25.64
N VAL A 85 -13.43 9.21 25.17
CA VAL A 85 -14.88 9.11 25.07
C VAL A 85 -15.27 8.86 23.62
N ALA A 86 -15.79 7.67 23.34
CA ALA A 86 -16.29 7.35 22.01
C ALA A 86 -17.52 8.21 21.65
N PRO A 87 -17.66 8.67 20.41
CA PRO A 87 -18.85 9.39 19.99
C PRO A 87 -20.06 8.46 20.03
N VAL A 88 -21.14 8.94 20.66
CA VAL A 88 -22.39 8.19 20.70
C VAL A 88 -23.15 8.44 19.40
N ARG A 89 -23.43 7.39 18.64
CA ARG A 89 -24.35 7.47 17.50
C ARG A 89 -25.76 7.63 18.04
N LYS A 90 -26.35 8.79 17.84
CA LYS A 90 -27.77 9.06 18.09
C LYS A 90 -28.46 9.29 16.76
N GLU A 91 -29.74 8.94 16.67
CA GLU A 91 -30.54 9.29 15.50
C GLU A 91 -30.65 10.83 15.40
N PRO A 92 -30.36 11.37 14.19
CA PRO A 92 -30.46 12.81 13.98
C PRO A 92 -31.93 13.26 14.08
N THR A 93 -32.16 14.37 14.71
CA THR A 93 -33.48 14.99 14.75
C THR A 93 -33.62 16.01 13.64
N TRP A 94 -34.59 15.80 12.77
CA TRP A 94 -34.87 16.67 11.64
C TRP A 94 -36.13 17.49 11.86
N VAL A 95 -36.07 18.76 11.55
CA VAL A 95 -37.21 19.70 11.65
C VAL A 95 -37.61 20.08 10.23
N ARG A 96 -38.90 19.87 9.91
CA ARG A 96 -39.47 20.24 8.61
C ARG A 96 -39.64 21.77 8.53
N ALA A 97 -39.27 22.33 7.39
CA ALA A 97 -39.44 23.77 7.11
C ALA A 97 -40.68 24.03 6.26
N SER A 98 -41.30 25.20 6.44
CA SER A 98 -42.26 25.77 5.50
C SER A 98 -41.53 26.51 4.40
N LEU A 99 -41.92 26.28 3.15
CA LEU A 99 -41.23 26.81 2.00
C LEU A 99 -41.92 28.02 1.40
N LEU A 100 -41.10 29.00 1.00
CA LEU A 100 -41.54 30.15 0.26
C LEU A 100 -40.60 30.32 -0.98
N PRO A 101 -41.11 30.26 -2.22
CA PRO A 101 -40.29 30.49 -3.38
C PRO A 101 -39.69 31.89 -3.37
N ILE A 102 -38.44 32.06 -3.77
CA ILE A 102 -37.85 33.38 -4.02
C ILE A 102 -38.13 33.84 -5.47
N PRO A 103 -38.09 35.15 -5.75
CA PRO A 103 -38.21 35.62 -7.11
C PRO A 103 -37.17 35.02 -8.02
N GLU A 104 -37.65 34.45 -9.13
CA GLU A 104 -36.78 33.85 -10.14
C GLU A 104 -36.12 34.89 -11.01
N THR A 105 -34.84 34.63 -11.35
CA THR A 105 -34.10 35.43 -12.35
C THR A 105 -33.71 34.54 -13.53
N LYS A 106 -33.03 35.11 -14.55
CA LYS A 106 -32.54 34.29 -15.69
C LYS A 106 -31.54 33.22 -15.28
N SER A 107 -30.77 33.44 -14.21
CA SER A 107 -29.65 32.60 -13.77
C SER A 107 -29.80 32.02 -12.37
N ALA A 108 -30.89 32.28 -11.68
CA ALA A 108 -31.10 31.82 -10.34
C ALA A 108 -32.58 31.60 -9.99
N SER A 109 -32.86 30.54 -9.25
CA SER A 109 -34.13 30.22 -8.60
C SER A 109 -33.86 29.71 -7.19
N GLY A 110 -34.88 29.43 -6.40
CA GLY A 110 -34.69 28.90 -5.08
C GLY A 110 -35.87 29.09 -4.15
N PHE A 111 -35.59 28.95 -2.86
CA PHE A 111 -36.63 29.07 -1.82
C PHE A 111 -36.04 29.57 -0.50
N GLU A 112 -36.89 30.15 0.30
CA GLU A 112 -36.67 30.35 1.74
C GLU A 112 -37.39 29.24 2.52
N ALA A 113 -36.73 28.71 3.51
CA ALA A 113 -37.25 27.69 4.41
C ALA A 113 -37.38 28.28 5.83
N ASP A 114 -38.60 28.40 6.38
CA ASP A 114 -38.90 28.87 7.76
C ASP A 114 -39.04 27.64 8.66
N LEU A 115 -38.21 27.54 9.67
CA LEU A 115 -38.21 26.50 10.70
C LEU A 115 -39.21 26.77 11.83
N GLY A 116 -39.98 27.86 11.75
CA GLY A 116 -40.96 28.25 12.71
C GLY A 116 -40.41 28.92 13.99
N ALA A 117 -39.17 28.62 14.34
CA ALA A 117 -38.48 29.20 15.51
C ALA A 117 -36.95 29.21 15.24
N LEU A 118 -36.23 30.02 16.03
CA LEU A 118 -34.78 30.00 16.05
C LEU A 118 -34.29 28.61 16.50
N ARG A 119 -33.49 27.96 15.71
CA ARG A 119 -32.97 26.61 15.94
C ARG A 119 -31.46 26.58 15.71
N ARG A 120 -30.77 25.80 16.53
CA ARG A 120 -29.34 25.47 16.30
C ARG A 120 -29.26 24.28 15.36
N ILE A 121 -28.76 24.51 14.15
CA ILE A 121 -28.77 23.56 13.02
C ILE A 121 -27.44 23.49 12.35
N ASP A 122 -27.17 22.39 11.60
CA ASP A 122 -25.91 22.10 10.96
C ASP A 122 -26.02 21.41 9.57
N HIS A 123 -27.23 20.97 9.16
CA HIS A 123 -27.48 20.32 7.85
C HIS A 123 -28.84 20.71 7.31
N LEU A 124 -28.92 20.71 5.97
CA LEU A 124 -30.17 20.84 5.22
C LEU A 124 -30.34 19.63 4.32
N ARG A 125 -31.53 19.00 4.37
CA ARG A 125 -31.94 17.91 3.46
C ARG A 125 -33.03 18.41 2.56
N VAL A 126 -32.87 18.18 1.24
CA VAL A 126 -33.85 18.49 0.20
C VAL A 126 -34.33 17.18 -0.42
N SER A 127 -35.63 16.91 -0.36
CA SER A 127 -36.20 15.64 -0.78
C SER A 127 -37.31 15.83 -1.81
N GLY A 128 -37.47 14.85 -2.71
CA GLY A 128 -38.56 14.77 -3.68
C GLY A 128 -38.37 15.65 -4.92
N LEU A 129 -37.16 16.11 -5.22
CA LEU A 129 -36.84 16.67 -6.51
C LEU A 129 -36.89 15.56 -7.57
N SER A 130 -37.33 15.88 -8.78
CA SER A 130 -37.36 14.93 -9.89
C SER A 130 -35.95 14.66 -10.41
N ALA A 131 -35.51 13.42 -10.36
CA ALA A 131 -34.27 12.97 -10.98
C ALA A 131 -34.44 12.82 -12.53
N PRO A 132 -33.34 12.92 -13.32
CA PRO A 132 -31.98 13.25 -12.89
C PRO A 132 -31.76 14.76 -12.70
N PHE A 133 -31.00 15.14 -11.68
CA PHE A 133 -30.55 16.51 -11.54
C PHE A 133 -29.14 16.60 -10.96
N LEU A 134 -28.39 17.65 -11.33
CA LEU A 134 -27.12 18.06 -10.76
C LEU A 134 -27.12 19.59 -10.68
N LYS A 135 -27.15 20.13 -9.46
CA LYS A 135 -27.36 21.57 -9.23
C LYS A 135 -26.33 22.15 -8.27
N ARG A 136 -25.70 23.23 -8.69
CA ARG A 136 -24.94 24.10 -7.78
C ARG A 136 -25.91 24.94 -6.97
N LEU A 137 -25.53 25.21 -5.74
CA LEU A 137 -26.33 26.01 -4.82
C LEU A 137 -25.47 26.93 -3.96
N ARG A 138 -26.10 27.97 -3.44
CA ARG A 138 -25.63 28.77 -2.32
C ARG A 138 -26.66 28.68 -1.21
N LEU A 139 -26.17 28.53 0.02
CA LEU A 139 -27.02 28.45 1.21
C LEU A 139 -26.69 29.61 2.16
N GLU A 140 -27.73 30.31 2.62
CA GLU A 140 -27.63 31.40 3.58
C GLU A 140 -28.57 31.11 4.75
N GLY A 141 -28.18 31.58 5.95
CA GLY A 141 -28.96 31.47 7.17
C GLY A 141 -29.28 32.84 7.77
N SER A 142 -30.45 32.96 8.42
CA SER A 142 -30.89 34.19 9.12
C SER A 142 -31.73 33.87 10.34
N GLY A 143 -31.62 34.69 11.37
CA GLY A 143 -32.50 34.65 12.55
C GLY A 143 -33.74 35.52 12.38
N ASP A 144 -33.67 36.61 11.64
CA ASP A 144 -34.66 37.67 11.56
C ASP A 144 -35.17 37.96 10.12
N ARG A 145 -34.67 37.22 9.12
CA ARG A 145 -34.94 37.40 7.68
C ARG A 145 -34.47 38.76 7.12
N ALA A 146 -33.77 39.56 7.90
CA ALA A 146 -33.19 40.83 7.49
C ALA A 146 -31.69 40.73 7.27
N ARG A 147 -30.97 40.02 8.15
CA ARG A 147 -29.52 39.80 8.05
C ARG A 147 -29.26 38.35 7.69
N TRP A 148 -28.54 38.16 6.57
CA TRP A 148 -28.19 36.84 6.01
C TRP A 148 -26.72 36.56 6.14
N THR A 149 -26.39 35.40 6.64
CA THR A 149 -25.02 34.88 6.72
C THR A 149 -24.86 33.76 5.71
N VAL A 150 -23.79 33.78 4.92
CA VAL A 150 -23.47 32.71 3.99
C VAL A 150 -23.00 31.49 4.78
N LEU A 151 -23.74 30.39 4.68
CA LEU A 151 -23.42 29.12 5.30
C LEU A 151 -22.61 28.23 4.36
N VAL A 152 -23.02 28.19 3.08
CA VAL A 152 -22.32 27.46 2.02
C VAL A 152 -22.25 28.39 0.82
N ALA A 153 -21.05 28.83 0.47
CA ALA A 153 -20.82 29.72 -0.67
C ALA A 153 -21.05 29.00 -2.00
N GLU A 154 -20.54 27.78 -2.11
CA GLU A 154 -20.70 26.89 -3.25
C GLU A 154 -20.94 25.46 -2.75
N GLY A 155 -22.10 24.92 -3.02
CA GLY A 155 -22.47 23.56 -2.72
C GLY A 155 -23.06 22.88 -3.95
N THR A 156 -23.19 21.55 -3.90
CA THR A 156 -23.78 20.77 -4.97
C THR A 156 -24.73 19.73 -4.39
N LEU A 157 -25.96 19.67 -4.95
CA LEU A 157 -26.91 18.58 -4.74
C LEU A 157 -27.18 17.88 -6.05
N PHE A 158 -27.34 16.58 -6.01
CA PHE A 158 -27.54 15.76 -7.20
C PHE A 158 -28.30 14.47 -6.88
N ASP A 159 -28.99 13.99 -7.90
CA ASP A 159 -29.55 12.65 -7.99
C ASP A 159 -29.49 12.21 -9.45
N LEU A 160 -28.54 11.32 -9.74
CA LEU A 160 -28.18 10.80 -11.05
C LEU A 160 -28.30 9.27 -11.01
N PRO A 161 -29.51 8.72 -11.17
CA PRO A 161 -29.76 7.27 -11.01
C PRO A 161 -28.97 6.39 -11.97
N GLU A 162 -28.75 6.83 -13.22
CA GLU A 162 -27.99 6.08 -14.22
C GLU A 162 -26.52 5.95 -13.85
N GLU A 163 -25.94 6.99 -13.25
CA GLU A 163 -24.58 7.01 -12.76
C GLU A 163 -24.45 6.41 -11.33
N GLY A 164 -25.58 6.15 -10.67
CA GLY A 164 -25.64 5.68 -9.30
C GLY A 164 -25.10 6.69 -8.28
N LEU A 165 -25.29 7.99 -8.55
CA LEU A 165 -24.79 9.08 -7.72
C LEU A 165 -25.98 9.84 -7.12
N ALA A 166 -26.05 9.96 -5.79
CA ALA A 166 -27.07 10.73 -5.11
C ALA A 166 -26.51 11.46 -3.88
N ARG A 167 -26.80 12.76 -3.78
CA ARG A 167 -26.54 13.59 -2.61
C ARG A 167 -27.61 14.65 -2.50
N THR A 168 -28.49 14.52 -1.52
CA THR A 168 -29.62 15.42 -1.27
C THR A 168 -29.49 16.19 0.03
N GLU A 169 -28.34 16.12 0.68
CA GLU A 169 -28.02 16.81 1.92
C GLU A 169 -26.79 17.71 1.74
N VAL A 170 -26.82 18.85 2.43
CA VAL A 170 -25.69 19.78 2.52
C VAL A 170 -25.43 20.12 3.98
N GLY A 171 -24.19 19.90 4.43
CA GLY A 171 -23.70 20.29 5.74
C GLY A 171 -23.15 21.72 5.75
N PHE A 172 -23.22 22.38 6.90
CA PHE A 172 -22.67 23.70 7.14
C PHE A 172 -22.26 23.87 8.61
N PRO A 173 -21.41 24.86 8.95
CA PRO A 173 -21.05 25.14 10.33
C PRO A 173 -22.29 25.39 11.18
N GLU A 174 -22.36 24.74 12.35
CA GLU A 174 -23.51 24.89 13.24
C GLU A 174 -23.75 26.34 13.63
N GLY A 175 -25.01 26.75 13.63
CA GLY A 175 -25.41 28.11 13.96
C GLY A 175 -26.92 28.19 14.33
N GLU A 176 -27.30 29.31 14.94
CA GLU A 176 -28.69 29.58 15.31
C GLU A 176 -29.40 30.32 14.17
N HIS A 177 -30.31 29.63 13.49
CA HIS A 177 -31.08 30.16 12.36
C HIS A 177 -32.55 29.78 12.49
N ARG A 178 -33.44 30.67 12.07
CA ARG A 178 -34.87 30.40 11.84
C ARG A 178 -35.15 30.22 10.37
N PHE A 179 -34.49 31.04 9.54
CA PHE A 179 -34.69 31.05 8.09
C PHE A 179 -33.44 30.57 7.37
N LEU A 180 -33.62 29.71 6.36
CA LEU A 180 -32.59 29.30 5.44
C LEU A 180 -33.00 29.72 4.02
N ARG A 181 -32.09 30.30 3.25
CA ARG A 181 -32.29 30.64 1.85
C ARG A 181 -31.36 29.80 0.99
N LEU A 182 -31.95 28.93 0.17
CA LEU A 182 -31.23 28.14 -0.82
C LEU A 182 -31.46 28.73 -2.20
N VAL A 183 -30.35 29.06 -2.88
CA VAL A 183 -30.36 29.64 -4.23
C VAL A 183 -29.65 28.68 -5.18
N TRP A 184 -30.38 28.20 -6.18
CA TRP A 184 -29.86 27.38 -7.26
C TRP A 184 -29.15 28.27 -8.29
N ASN A 185 -28.02 27.80 -8.85
CA ASN A 185 -27.40 28.37 -10.02
C ASN A 185 -28.03 27.75 -11.27
N ASP A 186 -28.84 28.55 -11.98
CA ASP A 186 -29.52 28.10 -13.21
C ASP A 186 -28.82 28.60 -14.49
N GLY A 187 -27.67 29.26 -14.35
CA GLY A 187 -26.97 29.88 -15.47
C GLY A 187 -26.56 28.93 -16.59
N ARG A 188 -26.27 27.67 -16.23
CA ARG A 188 -25.86 26.60 -17.16
C ARG A 188 -26.61 25.31 -17.02
N SER A 189 -27.57 25.21 -16.10
CA SER A 189 -28.35 24.00 -15.85
C SER A 189 -29.85 24.32 -15.84
N GLY A 190 -30.67 23.34 -16.25
CA GLY A 190 -32.12 23.45 -16.21
C GLY A 190 -32.65 23.76 -14.81
N ARG A 191 -33.76 24.49 -14.71
CA ARG A 191 -34.42 24.77 -13.43
C ARG A 191 -34.99 23.50 -12.80
N VAL A 192 -34.93 23.43 -11.48
CA VAL A 192 -35.60 22.41 -10.70
C VAL A 192 -36.87 22.98 -10.07
N SER A 193 -37.89 22.16 -9.93
CA SER A 193 -39.14 22.53 -9.26
C SER A 193 -38.91 22.81 -7.78
N LEU A 194 -39.85 23.51 -7.14
CA LEU A 194 -39.83 23.65 -5.68
C LEU A 194 -39.90 22.26 -5.05
N PRO A 195 -38.97 21.91 -4.16
CA PRO A 195 -38.96 20.59 -3.51
C PRO A 195 -40.18 20.43 -2.60
N PRO A 196 -40.80 19.26 -2.56
CA PRO A 196 -41.98 19.05 -1.70
C PRO A 196 -41.62 18.96 -0.20
N ARG A 197 -40.36 18.73 0.11
CA ARG A 197 -39.88 18.56 1.48
C ARG A 197 -38.46 19.08 1.67
N VAL A 198 -38.30 19.92 2.65
CA VAL A 198 -37.01 20.42 3.13
C VAL A 198 -36.99 20.29 4.66
N GLU A 199 -35.89 19.78 5.17
CA GLU A 199 -35.69 19.54 6.60
C GLU A 199 -34.31 20.03 7.03
N ALA A 200 -34.22 20.64 8.21
CA ALA A 200 -32.95 21.00 8.84
C ALA A 200 -32.65 20.08 10.01
N ARG A 201 -31.40 19.66 10.13
CA ARG A 201 -30.96 18.83 11.26
C ARG A 201 -30.64 19.72 12.45
N LEU A 202 -31.18 19.35 13.63
CA LEU A 202 -30.81 20.01 14.89
C LEU A 202 -29.39 19.64 15.28
N ALA A 203 -28.53 20.62 15.46
CA ALA A 203 -27.15 20.41 15.86
C ALA A 203 -27.04 19.69 17.21
N GLY A 204 -26.08 18.80 17.33
CA GLY A 204 -25.85 18.03 18.55
C GLY A 204 -26.87 16.92 18.84
N THR A 205 -27.91 16.74 18.01
CA THR A 205 -28.95 15.70 18.26
C THR A 205 -28.54 14.32 17.74
N GLY A 206 -27.51 14.22 16.91
CA GLY A 206 -27.04 12.96 16.38
C GLY A 206 -26.65 13.06 14.90
N GLY A 207 -26.43 11.92 14.29
CA GLY A 207 -25.84 11.75 12.98
C GLY A 207 -24.38 11.24 13.09
N PRO A 208 -23.82 10.71 12.01
CA PRO A 208 -22.39 10.35 12.00
C PRO A 208 -21.56 11.62 12.23
N PRO A 209 -20.60 11.59 13.17
CA PRO A 209 -19.65 12.68 13.30
C PRO A 209 -18.92 12.87 11.96
N GLU A 210 -18.60 14.10 11.64
CA GLU A 210 -17.82 14.39 10.44
C GLU A 210 -16.47 13.66 10.53
N PRO A 211 -16.05 12.90 9.50
CA PRO A 211 -14.81 12.16 9.55
C PRO A 211 -13.62 13.13 9.59
N LEU A 212 -12.63 12.81 10.40
CA LEU A 212 -11.33 13.50 10.31
C LEU A 212 -10.69 13.15 8.97
N ARG A 213 -10.28 14.17 8.22
CA ARG A 213 -9.68 14.05 6.89
C ARG A 213 -8.20 14.39 6.96
N VAL A 214 -7.35 13.44 6.57
CA VAL A 214 -5.89 13.62 6.58
C VAL A 214 -5.33 13.28 5.20
N ALA A 215 -4.61 14.23 4.59
CA ALA A 215 -3.95 13.99 3.31
C ALA A 215 -2.83 12.95 3.47
N ILE A 216 -2.74 12.01 2.54
CA ILE A 216 -1.71 10.97 2.49
C ILE A 216 -0.75 11.28 1.35
N PRO A 217 0.58 11.33 1.59
CA PRO A 217 1.58 11.35 0.54
C PRO A 217 1.50 10.09 -0.32
N PHE A 218 1.55 10.25 -1.62
CA PHE A 218 1.48 9.13 -2.54
C PHE A 218 2.41 9.30 -3.74
N GLU A 219 2.74 8.19 -4.38
CA GLU A 219 3.64 8.12 -5.52
C GLU A 219 3.05 7.19 -6.57
N ARG A 220 2.97 7.64 -7.82
CA ARG A 220 2.56 6.78 -8.93
C ARG A 220 3.66 5.75 -9.22
N ARG A 221 3.25 4.51 -9.44
CA ARG A 221 4.14 3.39 -9.72
C ARG A 221 3.97 2.89 -11.15
N GLU A 222 4.98 2.19 -11.65
CA GLU A 222 4.88 1.46 -12.91
C GLU A 222 3.74 0.44 -12.83
N SER A 223 3.00 0.30 -13.92
CA SER A 223 1.82 -0.56 -13.96
C SER A 223 1.70 -1.20 -15.34
N GLU A 224 0.98 -2.29 -15.40
CA GLU A 224 0.52 -2.88 -16.63
C GLU A 224 -0.51 -1.98 -17.34
N PRO A 225 -0.65 -2.07 -18.67
CA PRO A 225 -1.69 -1.37 -19.41
C PRO A 225 -3.08 -1.65 -18.88
N GLY A 226 -3.92 -0.63 -18.85
CA GLY A 226 -5.28 -0.72 -18.32
C GLY A 226 -5.37 -0.66 -16.80
N ARG A 227 -4.27 -0.32 -16.11
CA ARG A 227 -4.23 -0.11 -14.66
C ARG A 227 -3.40 1.09 -14.28
N SER A 228 -3.79 1.76 -13.21
CA SER A 228 -3.00 2.78 -12.52
C SER A 228 -2.71 2.31 -11.09
N ARG A 229 -1.46 2.47 -10.65
CA ARG A 229 -1.01 2.07 -9.33
C ARG A 229 -0.38 3.24 -8.59
N TYR A 230 -0.78 3.41 -7.34
CA TYR A 230 -0.27 4.46 -6.46
C TYR A 230 0.16 3.84 -5.13
N ARG A 231 1.38 4.14 -4.71
CA ARG A 231 1.89 3.77 -3.40
C ARG A 231 1.60 4.89 -2.42
N LEU A 232 0.91 4.58 -1.35
CA LEU A 232 0.52 5.50 -0.29
C LEU A 232 1.47 5.28 0.90
N LYS A 233 1.96 6.38 1.48
CA LYS A 233 2.88 6.35 2.62
C LYS A 233 2.19 6.94 3.83
N LEU A 234 1.86 6.11 4.82
CA LEU A 234 1.33 6.53 6.10
C LEU A 234 2.49 6.91 7.03
N GLU A 235 2.30 7.88 7.92
CA GLU A 235 3.31 8.24 8.91
C GLU A 235 3.60 7.11 9.91
N THR A 236 2.58 6.29 10.20
CA THR A 236 2.71 5.12 11.07
C THR A 236 1.73 4.01 10.64
N ALA A 237 2.02 2.79 11.06
CA ALA A 237 1.14 1.64 10.85
C ALA A 237 0.00 1.61 11.88
N GLY A 238 -1.03 0.80 11.61
CA GLY A 238 -2.11 0.55 12.56
C GLY A 238 -3.08 1.71 12.74
N LEU A 239 -3.07 2.70 11.85
CA LEU A 239 -4.01 3.82 11.89
C LEU A 239 -5.45 3.34 11.65
N PRO A 240 -6.45 3.80 12.43
CA PRO A 240 -7.85 3.40 12.27
C PRO A 240 -8.52 4.11 11.08
N ILE A 241 -7.97 3.93 9.89
CA ILE A 241 -8.50 4.50 8.66
C ILE A 241 -9.77 3.74 8.27
N ALA A 242 -10.89 4.44 8.16
CA ALA A 242 -12.17 3.87 7.77
C ALA A 242 -12.35 3.84 6.24
N ALA A 243 -11.78 4.82 5.54
CA ALA A 243 -11.88 4.90 4.09
C ALA A 243 -10.72 5.73 3.49
N ILE A 244 -10.46 5.50 2.21
CA ILE A 244 -9.55 6.31 1.39
C ILE A 244 -10.39 7.02 0.33
N GLU A 245 -10.21 8.32 0.20
CA GLU A 245 -10.82 9.14 -0.85
C GLU A 245 -9.77 9.57 -1.85
N ALA A 246 -10.03 9.32 -3.14
CA ALA A 246 -9.18 9.75 -4.24
C ALA A 246 -9.74 11.02 -4.90
N GLY A 247 -8.92 12.03 -5.05
CA GLY A 247 -9.27 13.26 -5.77
C GLY A 247 -8.78 13.22 -7.20
N VAL A 248 -9.58 13.74 -8.13
CA VAL A 248 -9.24 13.96 -9.54
C VAL A 248 -9.60 15.38 -9.95
N ALA A 249 -8.84 15.96 -10.89
CA ALA A 249 -9.03 17.35 -11.28
C ALA A 249 -10.35 17.58 -12.03
N SER A 250 -10.68 16.75 -13.01
CA SER A 250 -11.83 16.93 -13.89
C SER A 250 -12.20 15.64 -14.63
N GLY A 251 -13.29 15.68 -15.38
CA GLY A 251 -13.75 14.60 -16.25
C GLY A 251 -14.70 13.62 -15.60
N ASN A 252 -15.27 12.73 -16.41
CA ASN A 252 -16.11 11.65 -15.97
C ASN A 252 -15.26 10.46 -15.55
N VAL A 253 -15.60 9.82 -14.44
CA VAL A 253 -14.90 8.64 -13.90
C VAL A 253 -15.90 7.52 -13.62
N LEU A 254 -15.59 6.34 -14.13
CA LEU A 254 -16.21 5.08 -13.73
C LEU A 254 -15.10 4.04 -13.74
N ARG A 255 -14.54 3.74 -12.56
CA ARG A 255 -13.37 2.87 -12.40
C ARG A 255 -13.50 2.04 -11.15
N ASP A 256 -13.20 0.77 -11.26
CA ASP A 256 -13.02 -0.07 -10.09
C ASP A 256 -11.66 0.20 -9.47
N ALA A 257 -11.64 0.32 -8.15
CA ALA A 257 -10.43 0.60 -7.39
C ALA A 257 -10.35 -0.28 -6.15
N ARG A 258 -9.12 -0.64 -5.77
CA ARG A 258 -8.83 -1.48 -4.61
C ARG A 258 -7.68 -0.90 -3.82
N VAL A 259 -7.76 -1.02 -2.50
CA VAL A 259 -6.67 -0.67 -1.58
C VAL A 259 -6.09 -1.97 -1.02
N LEU A 260 -4.80 -2.12 -1.15
CA LEU A 260 -4.05 -3.31 -0.77
C LEU A 260 -2.97 -2.96 0.26
N GLU A 261 -2.61 -3.93 1.08
CA GLU A 261 -1.40 -3.92 1.90
C GLU A 261 -0.65 -5.24 1.76
N SER A 262 0.62 -5.30 2.16
CA SER A 262 1.38 -6.55 2.16
C SER A 262 1.14 -7.33 3.44
N ARG A 263 0.76 -8.61 3.36
CA ARG A 263 0.61 -9.50 4.53
C ARG A 263 1.48 -10.74 4.43
N LEU A 264 1.92 -11.21 5.59
CA LEU A 264 2.71 -12.43 5.67
C LEU A 264 1.82 -13.66 5.41
N SER A 265 2.18 -14.44 4.39
CA SER A 265 1.54 -15.70 4.04
C SER A 265 2.60 -16.71 3.61
N GLY A 266 2.70 -17.85 4.30
CA GLY A 266 3.67 -18.92 3.97
C GLY A 266 5.14 -18.45 3.96
N GLY A 267 5.53 -17.55 4.87
CA GLY A 267 6.89 -17.01 4.96
C GLY A 267 7.21 -15.92 3.92
N ARG A 268 6.23 -15.50 3.12
CA ARG A 268 6.37 -14.42 2.13
C ARG A 268 5.32 -13.34 2.37
N LEU A 269 5.66 -12.12 2.03
CA LEU A 269 4.72 -11.02 2.02
C LEU A 269 4.00 -11.00 0.67
N VAL A 270 2.67 -11.00 0.71
CA VAL A 270 1.81 -10.99 -0.48
C VAL A 270 0.77 -9.88 -0.36
N PRO A 271 0.29 -9.30 -1.49
CA PRO A 271 -0.77 -8.30 -1.47
C PRO A 271 -2.06 -8.86 -0.85
N PHE A 272 -2.65 -8.10 0.06
CA PHE A 272 -3.92 -8.38 0.72
C PHE A 272 -4.87 -7.21 0.55
N GLU A 273 -6.10 -7.46 0.10
CA GLU A 273 -7.11 -6.43 -0.13
C GLU A 273 -7.74 -5.96 1.19
N LEU A 274 -7.69 -4.65 1.42
CA LEU A 274 -8.34 -3.98 2.55
C LEU A 274 -9.74 -3.49 2.20
N GLY A 275 -9.99 -3.13 0.95
CA GLY A 275 -11.27 -2.67 0.47
C GLY A 275 -11.28 -2.40 -1.02
N ALA A 276 -12.48 -2.42 -1.60
CA ALA A 276 -12.73 -2.16 -3.01
C ALA A 276 -13.99 -1.31 -3.18
N ALA A 277 -14.01 -0.48 -4.23
CA ALA A 277 -15.18 0.31 -4.62
C ALA A 277 -15.10 0.69 -6.11
N THR A 278 -16.25 0.99 -6.69
CA THR A 278 -16.31 1.65 -8.00
C THR A 278 -16.30 3.16 -7.78
N LEU A 279 -15.22 3.82 -8.18
CA LEU A 279 -15.10 5.28 -8.18
C LEU A 279 -15.99 5.87 -9.27
N ARG A 280 -16.82 6.85 -8.90
CA ARG A 280 -17.81 7.46 -9.80
C ARG A 280 -17.70 8.98 -9.75
N ARG A 281 -17.65 9.59 -10.91
CA ARG A 281 -17.73 11.04 -11.05
C ARG A 281 -18.41 11.38 -12.38
N ALA A 282 -19.45 12.16 -12.29
CA ALA A 282 -20.14 12.70 -13.43
C ALA A 282 -19.97 14.23 -13.44
N GLU A 283 -19.54 14.79 -14.54
CA GLU A 283 -19.39 16.21 -14.73
C GLU A 283 -20.36 16.69 -15.81
N ARG A 284 -21.17 17.67 -15.48
CA ARG A 284 -22.13 18.29 -16.39
C ARG A 284 -22.04 19.79 -16.25
N ASP A 285 -21.82 20.47 -17.36
CA ASP A 285 -21.68 21.91 -17.43
C ASP A 285 -20.57 22.47 -16.49
N ASP A 286 -20.96 23.04 -15.36
CA ASP A 286 -20.06 23.63 -14.37
C ASP A 286 -20.12 22.93 -13.01
N ALA A 287 -20.81 21.79 -12.91
CA ALA A 287 -21.01 21.03 -11.69
C ALA A 287 -20.52 19.60 -11.80
N ALA A 288 -20.06 19.06 -10.70
CA ALA A 288 -19.65 17.66 -10.61
C ALA A 288 -20.35 16.94 -9.45
N ALA A 289 -20.84 15.75 -9.75
CA ALA A 289 -21.28 14.77 -8.76
C ALA A 289 -20.19 13.70 -8.62
N ALA A 290 -19.76 13.37 -7.42
CA ALA A 290 -18.70 12.41 -7.23
C ALA A 290 -18.89 11.56 -5.99
N GLU A 291 -18.56 10.28 -6.14
CA GLU A 291 -18.31 9.32 -5.07
C GLU A 291 -16.99 8.62 -5.35
N MET A 292 -15.93 9.11 -4.71
CA MET A 292 -14.55 8.73 -4.95
C MET A 292 -13.93 8.06 -3.72
N THR A 293 -14.76 7.40 -2.91
CA THR A 293 -14.39 6.87 -1.60
C THR A 293 -14.35 5.34 -1.62
N ILE A 294 -13.25 4.76 -1.15
CA ILE A 294 -13.06 3.33 -0.96
C ILE A 294 -13.10 3.04 0.53
N ARG A 295 -14.16 2.39 1.01
CA ARG A 295 -14.27 1.96 2.41
C ARG A 295 -13.36 0.78 2.67
N LEU A 296 -12.66 0.81 3.80
CA LEU A 296 -11.80 -0.29 4.23
C LEU A 296 -12.59 -1.20 5.18
N GLY A 297 -12.53 -2.51 4.91
CA GLY A 297 -13.16 -3.53 5.77
C GLY A 297 -12.37 -3.78 7.06
N LEU A 298 -11.07 -3.47 7.03
CA LEU A 298 -10.14 -3.60 8.15
C LEU A 298 -9.21 -2.38 8.17
N PRO A 299 -8.80 -1.91 9.38
CA PRO A 299 -7.75 -0.90 9.49
C PRO A 299 -6.43 -1.42 8.87
N PRO A 300 -5.65 -0.57 8.21
CA PRO A 300 -4.32 -0.93 7.72
C PRO A 300 -3.40 -1.36 8.87
N ALA A 301 -2.73 -2.48 8.70
CA ALA A 301 -1.70 -2.94 9.63
C ALA A 301 -0.30 -2.43 9.25
N GLU A 302 -0.13 -1.93 8.03
CA GLU A 302 1.13 -1.45 7.48
C GLU A 302 1.17 0.06 7.30
N ALA A 303 2.41 0.62 7.24
CA ALA A 303 2.63 2.02 6.92
C ALA A 303 2.64 2.31 5.42
N GLU A 304 2.62 1.28 4.57
CA GLU A 304 2.64 1.41 3.12
C GLU A 304 1.45 0.66 2.52
N LEU A 305 0.63 1.39 1.76
CA LEU A 305 -0.52 0.84 1.07
C LEU A 305 -0.36 1.00 -0.43
N GLU A 306 -1.07 0.20 -1.19
CA GLU A 306 -1.18 0.32 -2.65
C GLU A 306 -2.63 0.60 -3.04
N LEU A 307 -2.86 1.66 -3.82
CA LEU A 307 -4.13 1.91 -4.50
C LEU A 307 -3.99 1.45 -5.94
N VAL A 308 -4.84 0.51 -6.34
CA VAL A 308 -4.92 0.00 -7.71
C VAL A 308 -6.24 0.42 -8.32
N ILE A 309 -6.18 1.03 -9.49
CA ILE A 309 -7.35 1.49 -10.27
C ILE A 309 -7.36 0.74 -11.59
N GLU A 310 -8.48 0.09 -11.92
CA GLU A 310 -8.68 -0.60 -13.19
C GLU A 310 -9.13 0.42 -14.25
N ASP A 311 -8.24 0.82 -15.12
CA ASP A 311 -8.54 1.80 -16.19
C ASP A 311 -9.17 1.15 -17.42
N ALA A 312 -9.00 -0.17 -17.57
CA ALA A 312 -9.47 -0.94 -18.74
C ALA A 312 -8.99 -0.30 -20.07
N GLY A 313 -9.90 0.05 -20.98
CA GLY A 313 -9.59 0.71 -22.25
C GLY A 313 -9.48 2.25 -22.16
N ASN A 314 -9.53 2.85 -20.96
CA ASN A 314 -9.45 4.29 -20.79
C ASN A 314 -8.02 4.76 -20.55
N PRO A 315 -7.73 6.04 -20.74
CA PRO A 315 -6.47 6.63 -20.28
C PRO A 315 -6.29 6.41 -18.78
N PRO A 316 -5.04 6.25 -18.30
CA PRO A 316 -4.74 6.16 -16.89
C PRO A 316 -5.37 7.29 -16.09
N LEU A 317 -6.04 6.97 -14.98
CA LEU A 317 -6.66 7.98 -14.13
C LEU A 317 -5.57 8.77 -13.39
N GLU A 318 -5.59 10.10 -13.55
CA GLU A 318 -4.68 11.00 -12.86
C GLU A 318 -5.27 11.40 -11.51
N VAL A 319 -4.77 10.78 -10.45
CA VAL A 319 -5.12 11.13 -9.07
C VAL A 319 -4.31 12.35 -8.64
N THR A 320 -5.01 13.37 -8.16
CA THR A 320 -4.41 14.65 -7.71
C THR A 320 -4.24 14.73 -6.19
N SER A 321 -5.05 13.98 -5.44
CA SER A 321 -4.98 13.91 -3.99
C SER A 321 -5.47 12.57 -3.47
N ILE A 322 -4.92 12.13 -2.34
CA ILE A 322 -5.41 10.98 -1.58
C ILE A 322 -5.60 11.40 -0.14
N THR A 323 -6.78 11.12 0.41
CA THR A 323 -7.16 11.52 1.76
C THR A 323 -7.63 10.31 2.56
N ALA A 324 -7.08 10.10 3.74
CA ALA A 324 -7.59 9.14 4.72
C ALA A 324 -8.76 9.74 5.48
N LEU A 325 -9.81 8.96 5.62
CA LEU A 325 -11.00 9.30 6.41
C LEU A 325 -11.00 8.47 7.70
N PHE A 326 -11.05 9.15 8.83
CA PHE A 326 -11.13 8.52 10.15
C PHE A 326 -12.54 8.76 10.70
N GLU A 327 -13.29 7.69 10.89
CA GLU A 327 -14.65 7.74 11.40
C GLU A 327 -14.70 7.31 12.87
N GLY A 328 -15.59 7.92 13.64
CA GLY A 328 -15.87 7.49 15.01
C GLY A 328 -14.70 7.62 15.99
N LEU A 329 -13.76 8.52 15.73
CA LEU A 329 -12.66 8.78 16.65
C LEU A 329 -13.17 9.23 18.01
N PRO A 330 -12.56 8.76 19.13
CA PRO A 330 -12.87 9.27 20.44
C PRO A 330 -12.40 10.72 20.59
N TRP A 331 -12.94 11.42 21.54
CA TRP A 331 -12.41 12.68 22.03
C TRP A 331 -11.88 12.50 23.45
N ILE A 332 -11.01 13.40 23.89
CA ILE A 332 -10.33 13.34 25.18
C ILE A 332 -11.09 14.23 26.15
N TYR A 333 -11.62 13.65 27.25
CA TYR A 333 -12.15 14.37 28.40
C TYR A 333 -11.07 14.49 29.46
N PHE A 334 -10.85 15.66 30.01
CA PHE A 334 -10.00 15.89 31.16
C PHE A 334 -10.49 17.08 31.99
N GLU A 335 -10.05 17.16 33.23
CA GLU A 335 -10.35 18.27 34.12
C GLU A 335 -9.11 19.11 34.38
N SER A 336 -9.20 20.42 34.19
CA SER A 336 -8.16 21.39 34.53
C SER A 336 -8.65 22.25 35.67
N PRO A 337 -8.16 22.09 36.91
CA PRO A 337 -8.69 22.79 38.08
C PRO A 337 -8.61 24.30 37.98
N ASP A 338 -7.56 24.82 37.37
CA ASP A 338 -7.20 26.24 37.27
C ASP A 338 -7.12 26.78 35.85
N GLY A 339 -7.38 25.95 34.84
CA GLY A 339 -7.24 26.33 33.44
C GLY A 339 -5.79 26.49 32.95
N SER A 340 -4.80 26.05 33.74
CA SER A 340 -3.40 26.11 33.36
C SER A 340 -3.08 25.21 32.16
N PRO A 341 -2.14 25.63 31.28
CA PRO A 341 -1.69 24.80 30.16
C PRO A 341 -1.10 23.46 30.62
N LEU A 342 -1.37 22.42 29.81
CA LEU A 342 -0.85 21.07 30.00
C LEU A 342 0.11 20.73 28.85
N THR A 343 0.88 19.66 29.04
CA THR A 343 1.66 19.05 27.96
C THR A 343 1.21 17.62 27.76
N ALA A 344 0.83 17.30 26.54
CA ALA A 344 0.59 15.92 26.12
C ALA A 344 1.90 15.27 25.65
N HIS A 345 2.19 14.07 26.13
CA HIS A 345 3.31 13.23 25.72
C HIS A 345 2.79 11.97 25.07
N PHE A 346 3.38 11.53 23.94
CA PHE A 346 2.97 10.36 23.18
C PHE A 346 4.10 9.82 22.30
N GLY A 347 3.91 8.67 21.67
CA GLY A 347 4.93 7.99 20.87
C GLY A 347 5.91 7.18 21.74
N ALA A 348 5.42 6.53 22.80
CA ALA A 348 6.24 5.69 23.67
C ALA A 348 6.03 4.21 23.39
N ASP A 349 7.10 3.55 22.92
CA ASP A 349 7.11 2.09 22.74
C ASP A 349 6.92 1.38 24.10
N ARG A 350 5.99 0.42 24.18
CA ARG A 350 5.76 -0.47 25.32
C ARG A 350 5.07 0.14 26.54
N LEU A 351 4.51 1.35 26.43
CA LEU A 351 3.73 1.90 27.51
C LEU A 351 2.32 1.28 27.54
N ALA A 352 1.87 0.81 28.70
CA ALA A 352 0.51 0.31 28.86
C ALA A 352 -0.47 1.49 28.91
N ALA A 353 -1.73 1.24 28.51
CA ALA A 353 -2.81 2.22 28.67
C ALA A 353 -2.96 2.60 30.15
N PRO A 354 -3.10 3.89 30.47
CA PRO A 354 -3.27 4.32 31.84
C PRO A 354 -4.63 3.88 32.39
N ARG A 355 -4.71 3.71 33.70
CA ARG A 355 -5.97 3.41 34.39
C ARG A 355 -6.18 4.50 35.44
N TYR A 356 -7.22 5.28 35.24
CA TYR A 356 -7.57 6.38 36.15
C TYR A 356 -8.90 6.11 36.84
N ASP A 357 -9.06 6.53 38.09
CA ASP A 357 -10.33 6.49 38.82
C ASP A 357 -11.39 7.36 38.14
N LEU A 358 -10.99 8.25 37.25
CA LEU A 358 -11.87 9.07 36.41
C LEU A 358 -12.80 8.21 35.54
N GLU A 359 -12.53 6.93 35.33
CA GLU A 359 -13.41 5.98 34.64
C GLU A 359 -14.81 5.89 35.30
N ALA A 360 -14.90 6.11 36.60
CA ALA A 360 -16.20 6.18 37.32
C ALA A 360 -17.11 7.31 36.79
N MET A 361 -16.54 8.36 36.21
CA MET A 361 -17.28 9.49 35.63
C MET A 361 -17.77 9.24 34.20
N ARG A 362 -17.26 8.21 33.50
CA ARG A 362 -17.60 7.92 32.10
C ARG A 362 -19.10 7.92 31.80
N PRO A 363 -20.00 7.28 32.61
CA PRO A 363 -21.42 7.31 32.33
C PRO A 363 -22.05 8.72 32.42
N ALA A 364 -21.54 9.58 33.30
CA ALA A 364 -22.01 10.97 33.43
C ALA A 364 -21.55 11.82 32.24
N VAL A 365 -20.30 11.71 31.85
CA VAL A 365 -19.70 12.40 30.69
C VAL A 365 -20.42 12.00 29.39
N MET A 366 -20.68 10.70 29.18
CA MET A 366 -21.38 10.20 27.98
C MET A 366 -22.84 10.69 27.89
N ARG A 367 -23.53 10.84 29.02
CA ARG A 367 -24.91 11.37 29.03
C ARG A 367 -24.98 12.89 28.88
N GLY A 368 -23.86 13.60 28.93
CA GLY A 368 -23.81 15.05 28.95
C GLY A 368 -24.43 15.63 30.25
N ALA A 369 -24.52 14.84 31.33
CA ALA A 369 -25.11 15.21 32.63
C ALA A 369 -24.08 15.86 33.56
N GLY A 370 -23.19 16.68 33.01
CA GLY A 370 -22.17 17.41 33.78
C GLY A 370 -22.18 18.91 33.49
N PRO A 371 -21.28 19.68 34.12
CA PRO A 371 -21.08 21.09 33.78
C PRO A 371 -20.69 21.21 32.30
N SER A 372 -20.97 22.39 31.72
CA SER A 372 -20.65 22.66 30.31
C SER A 372 -19.19 22.40 30.01
N LEU A 373 -18.92 21.60 28.94
CA LEU A 373 -17.58 21.29 28.49
C LEU A 373 -16.97 22.49 27.75
N SER A 374 -15.79 22.90 28.16
CA SER A 374 -14.99 23.88 27.40
C SER A 374 -14.13 23.18 26.35
N ASN A 375 -13.98 23.78 25.16
CA ASN A 375 -13.14 23.23 24.12
C ASN A 375 -11.68 23.61 24.36
N ALA A 376 -10.85 22.61 24.59
CA ALA A 376 -9.40 22.76 24.64
C ALA A 376 -8.80 22.71 23.23
N SER A 377 -7.62 23.25 23.07
CA SER A 377 -6.91 23.31 21.79
C SER A 377 -5.49 22.74 21.89
N TRP A 378 -5.00 22.20 20.76
CA TRP A 378 -3.64 21.73 20.60
C TRP A 378 -2.70 22.88 20.21
N GLY A 379 -1.50 22.87 20.78
CA GLY A 379 -0.36 23.60 20.20
C GLY A 379 0.41 22.75 19.16
N ASP A 380 1.58 23.25 18.72
CA ASP A 380 2.40 22.55 17.74
C ASP A 380 3.09 21.31 18.33
N ARG A 381 3.22 20.26 17.49
CA ARG A 381 3.94 19.04 17.84
C ARG A 381 5.45 19.33 17.92
N GLN A 382 6.05 19.00 19.05
CA GLN A 382 7.49 19.10 19.29
C GLN A 382 8.08 17.68 19.35
N THR A 383 9.24 17.51 18.74
CA THR A 383 9.98 16.24 18.86
C THR A 383 10.73 16.24 20.19
N GLY A 384 10.46 15.26 21.03
CA GLY A 384 11.15 15.07 22.31
C GLY A 384 12.59 14.64 22.11
N SER A 385 13.39 14.72 23.20
CA SER A 385 14.79 14.27 23.23
C SER A 385 14.97 12.75 23.05
N ALA A 386 13.90 11.97 23.12
CA ALA A 386 13.96 10.56 22.76
C ALA A 386 14.31 10.48 21.27
N VAL A 387 15.56 10.15 21.00
CA VAL A 387 16.10 9.99 19.66
C VAL A 387 15.16 9.04 18.91
N ALA A 388 14.44 9.58 17.94
CA ALA A 388 13.80 8.77 16.92
C ALA A 388 14.91 8.11 16.09
N GLY A 389 15.58 7.14 16.67
CA GLY A 389 16.34 6.19 15.88
C GLY A 389 15.32 5.46 14.99
N PRO A 390 15.64 5.17 13.72
CA PRO A 390 14.80 4.31 12.91
C PRO A 390 14.45 3.08 13.74
N VAL A 391 13.17 2.73 13.79
CA VAL A 391 12.57 1.69 14.64
C VAL A 391 13.33 0.34 14.66
N ALA A 392 14.27 0.19 13.75
CA ALA A 392 15.08 -1.00 13.56
C ALA A 392 16.42 -1.02 14.33
N THR A 393 16.91 0.09 14.87
CA THR A 393 18.23 0.09 15.56
C THR A 393 18.19 -0.54 16.95
N GLY A 394 17.02 -0.73 17.55
CA GLY A 394 16.88 -1.40 18.85
C GLY A 394 16.42 -2.87 18.76
N VAL A 395 16.12 -3.38 17.56
CA VAL A 395 15.84 -4.79 17.37
C VAL A 395 17.17 -5.49 17.11
N GLY A 396 17.69 -6.20 18.10
CA GLY A 396 18.77 -7.16 17.88
C GLY A 396 18.30 -8.20 16.88
N VAL A 397 18.36 -7.90 15.60
CA VAL A 397 18.11 -8.91 14.55
C VAL A 397 19.23 -9.92 14.66
N PRO A 398 18.94 -11.19 14.94
CA PRO A 398 19.97 -12.21 15.02
C PRO A 398 20.74 -12.23 13.69
N SER A 399 22.06 -12.24 13.76
CA SER A 399 22.86 -12.52 12.57
C SER A 399 22.53 -13.93 12.08
N GLY A 400 22.38 -14.08 10.77
CA GLY A 400 22.17 -15.37 10.17
C GLY A 400 23.40 -16.28 10.30
N ALA A 401 23.23 -17.55 9.97
CA ALA A 401 24.30 -18.54 9.96
C ALA A 401 25.42 -18.15 8.98
N ALA A 402 26.61 -18.72 9.17
CA ALA A 402 27.69 -18.61 8.19
C ALA A 402 27.25 -19.22 6.84
N LEU A 403 27.71 -18.62 5.76
CA LEU A 403 27.38 -18.98 4.39
C LEU A 403 28.67 -19.25 3.60
N ASP A 404 28.73 -20.38 2.94
CA ASP A 404 29.79 -20.63 1.96
C ASP A 404 29.48 -19.87 0.66
N LEU A 405 30.23 -18.81 0.44
CA LEU A 405 30.05 -17.95 -0.73
C LEU A 405 30.56 -18.58 -2.02
N ALA A 406 31.44 -19.60 -1.96
CA ALA A 406 32.03 -20.24 -3.15
C ALA A 406 30.98 -21.02 -3.96
N GLY A 407 29.89 -21.44 -3.34
CA GLY A 407 28.81 -22.17 -4.01
C GLY A 407 27.91 -21.30 -4.89
N PHE A 408 27.97 -19.97 -4.78
CA PHE A 408 27.12 -19.05 -5.53
C PHE A 408 27.78 -18.59 -6.82
N ARG A 409 27.03 -18.64 -7.93
CA ARG A 409 27.52 -18.21 -9.25
C ARG A 409 27.67 -16.70 -9.37
N VAL A 410 26.81 -15.95 -8.68
CA VAL A 410 26.75 -14.50 -8.79
C VAL A 410 26.80 -13.86 -7.40
N SER A 411 27.66 -12.87 -7.26
CA SER A 411 27.73 -11.99 -6.09
C SER A 411 27.69 -10.54 -6.56
N ARG A 412 26.71 -9.76 -6.07
CA ARG A 412 26.54 -8.33 -6.42
C ARG A 412 26.54 -7.48 -5.18
N PRO A 413 27.34 -6.40 -5.15
CA PRO A 413 27.30 -5.48 -4.03
C PRO A 413 25.91 -4.81 -3.95
N ILE A 414 25.38 -4.72 -2.74
CA ILE A 414 24.21 -3.91 -2.46
C ILE A 414 24.69 -2.49 -2.21
N PRO A 415 24.14 -1.46 -2.91
CA PRO A 415 24.59 -0.08 -2.74
C PRO A 415 24.58 0.34 -1.27
N PRO A 416 25.57 1.15 -0.83
CA PRO A 416 25.60 1.66 0.53
C PRO A 416 24.35 2.52 0.82
N GLY A 417 23.92 2.54 2.07
CA GLY A 417 22.75 3.29 2.50
C GLY A 417 22.74 3.44 4.01
N PRO A 418 21.87 4.28 4.56
CA PRO A 418 21.78 4.49 6.00
C PRO A 418 21.36 3.19 6.73
N ALA A 419 21.69 3.13 8.01
CA ALA A 419 21.21 2.07 8.89
C ALA A 419 19.67 2.11 9.01
N GLY A 420 19.06 0.95 9.17
CA GLY A 420 17.62 0.82 9.32
C GLY A 420 16.98 -0.18 8.38
N LEU A 421 15.64 -0.18 8.33
CA LEU A 421 14.89 -1.07 7.47
C LEU A 421 15.09 -0.68 6.00
N THR A 422 15.59 -1.61 5.22
CA THR A 422 15.85 -1.44 3.79
C THR A 422 14.97 -2.38 2.98
N ALA A 423 14.39 -1.89 1.89
CA ALA A 423 13.62 -2.65 0.91
C ALA A 423 14.39 -2.68 -0.42
N LEU A 424 15.10 -3.76 -0.67
CA LEU A 424 15.90 -3.95 -1.89
C LEU A 424 15.05 -4.55 -2.99
N ARG A 425 14.80 -3.82 -4.07
CA ARG A 425 14.08 -4.30 -5.25
C ARG A 425 14.99 -5.23 -6.08
N LEU A 426 14.48 -6.41 -6.41
CA LEU A 426 15.17 -7.36 -7.29
C LEU A 426 14.91 -7.01 -8.74
N ASP A 427 15.94 -7.19 -9.58
CA ASP A 427 15.88 -6.92 -11.02
C ASP A 427 15.74 -8.20 -11.85
N ALA A 428 15.56 -8.04 -13.15
CA ALA A 428 15.42 -9.14 -14.11
C ALA A 428 16.68 -10.05 -14.17
N ALA A 429 17.87 -9.51 -13.86
CA ALA A 429 19.09 -10.30 -13.82
C ALA A 429 19.08 -11.33 -12.68
N VAL A 430 18.52 -10.99 -11.52
CA VAL A 430 18.32 -11.95 -10.43
C VAL A 430 17.32 -13.03 -10.85
N LEU A 431 16.18 -12.63 -11.43
CA LEU A 431 15.12 -13.55 -11.85
C LEU A 431 15.58 -14.50 -12.98
N SER A 432 16.50 -14.07 -13.82
CA SER A 432 17.05 -14.89 -14.92
C SER A 432 17.94 -16.04 -14.42
N VAL A 433 18.60 -15.86 -13.28
CA VAL A 433 19.50 -16.85 -12.68
C VAL A 433 18.77 -17.68 -11.62
N SER A 434 17.91 -17.03 -10.84
CA SER A 434 17.19 -17.60 -9.70
C SER A 434 15.67 -17.33 -9.82
N PRO A 435 14.97 -17.98 -10.76
CA PRO A 435 13.56 -17.68 -11.04
C PRO A 435 12.61 -17.99 -9.87
N HIS A 436 13.01 -18.88 -8.97
CA HIS A 436 12.23 -19.24 -7.77
C HIS A 436 12.69 -18.49 -6.51
N LEU A 437 13.79 -17.74 -6.57
CA LEU A 437 14.39 -16.98 -5.47
C LEU A 437 14.76 -17.82 -4.24
N SER A 438 14.77 -19.17 -4.34
CA SER A 438 15.06 -20.07 -3.22
C SER A 438 16.51 -19.99 -2.74
N ASP A 439 17.44 -19.68 -3.64
CA ASP A 439 18.88 -19.63 -3.42
C ASP A 439 19.40 -18.18 -3.22
N VAL A 440 18.53 -17.20 -3.24
CA VAL A 440 18.94 -15.79 -2.99
C VAL A 440 19.32 -15.63 -1.52
N ARG A 441 20.47 -14.98 -1.25
CA ARG A 441 20.91 -14.64 0.11
C ARG A 441 21.52 -13.22 0.12
N ILE A 442 21.38 -12.55 1.26
CA ILE A 442 22.16 -11.34 1.57
C ILE A 442 23.29 -11.77 2.51
N ALA A 443 24.52 -11.42 2.16
CA ALA A 443 25.71 -11.76 2.91
C ALA A 443 26.52 -10.53 3.27
N THR A 444 27.14 -10.58 4.45
CA THR A 444 28.17 -9.63 4.87
C THR A 444 29.53 -10.03 4.30
N ALA A 445 30.51 -9.13 4.39
CA ALA A 445 31.87 -9.39 3.88
C ALA A 445 32.57 -10.57 4.57
N ASP A 446 32.22 -10.86 5.85
CA ASP A 446 32.72 -11.99 6.63
C ASP A 446 31.93 -13.30 6.41
N GLY A 447 31.04 -13.31 5.40
CA GLY A 447 30.32 -14.52 5.02
C GLY A 447 29.16 -14.90 5.93
N ARG A 448 28.57 -13.97 6.68
CA ARG A 448 27.35 -14.21 7.46
C ARG A 448 26.12 -13.79 6.68
N GLN A 449 25.03 -14.56 6.83
CA GLN A 449 23.75 -14.21 6.25
C GLN A 449 23.13 -13.01 6.97
N VAL A 450 22.47 -12.14 6.22
CA VAL A 450 21.56 -11.12 6.75
C VAL A 450 20.14 -11.59 6.53
N PRO A 451 19.37 -11.85 7.59
CA PRO A 451 17.97 -12.25 7.48
C PRO A 451 17.13 -11.21 6.73
N TYR A 452 16.21 -11.66 5.90
CA TYR A 452 15.30 -10.83 5.14
C TYR A 452 13.90 -11.45 5.03
N LEU A 453 12.90 -10.62 4.75
CA LEU A 453 11.57 -11.02 4.32
C LEU A 453 11.47 -10.86 2.80
N LEU A 454 11.08 -11.91 2.11
CA LEU A 454 10.79 -11.85 0.67
C LEU A 454 9.35 -11.36 0.47
N GLU A 455 9.21 -10.26 -0.25
CA GLU A 455 7.92 -9.66 -0.58
C GLU A 455 7.64 -9.74 -2.07
N THR A 456 6.42 -10.15 -2.41
CA THR A 456 5.89 -10.10 -3.78
C THR A 456 5.05 -8.84 -3.94
N LEU A 457 5.41 -7.99 -4.89
CA LEU A 457 4.71 -6.74 -5.16
C LEU A 457 3.55 -6.97 -6.12
N GLY A 458 2.49 -6.17 -5.99
CA GLY A 458 1.39 -6.13 -6.94
C GLY A 458 1.80 -5.49 -8.27
N GLU A 459 2.66 -4.47 -8.22
CA GLU A 459 3.22 -3.80 -9.41
C GLU A 459 4.19 -4.72 -10.17
N PRO A 460 4.17 -4.74 -11.51
CA PRO A 460 5.12 -5.54 -12.29
C PRO A 460 6.52 -4.92 -12.33
N LEU A 461 7.52 -5.75 -12.56
CA LEU A 461 8.84 -5.31 -12.98
C LEU A 461 8.83 -5.19 -14.50
N VAL A 462 8.88 -3.95 -15.01
CA VAL A 462 8.85 -3.69 -16.45
C VAL A 462 10.26 -3.81 -17.06
N LEU A 463 10.44 -4.79 -17.92
CA LEU A 463 11.66 -4.98 -18.70
C LEU A 463 11.40 -4.49 -20.13
N LYS A 464 11.93 -3.31 -20.45
CA LYS A 464 11.85 -2.76 -21.82
C LYS A 464 12.69 -3.60 -22.77
N LEU A 465 12.13 -3.97 -23.90
CA LEU A 465 12.79 -4.74 -24.94
C LEU A 465 13.16 -3.85 -26.13
N PRO A 466 14.13 -4.27 -26.95
CA PRO A 466 14.38 -3.64 -28.25
C PRO A 466 13.10 -3.61 -29.10
N VAL A 467 12.98 -2.62 -29.96
CA VAL A 467 11.83 -2.54 -30.89
C VAL A 467 11.79 -3.79 -31.75
N PRO A 468 10.61 -4.47 -31.87
CA PRO A 468 10.47 -5.67 -32.70
C PRO A 468 10.89 -5.41 -34.14
N GLN A 469 11.75 -6.27 -34.70
CA GLN A 469 12.27 -6.14 -36.06
C GLN A 469 11.54 -7.12 -36.99
N GLY A 470 11.18 -6.68 -38.18
CA GLY A 470 10.62 -7.55 -39.21
C GLY A 470 11.56 -8.73 -39.51
N ALA A 471 11.02 -9.93 -39.54
CA ALA A 471 11.78 -11.16 -39.74
C ALA A 471 11.11 -12.08 -40.75
N LYS A 472 11.85 -13.08 -41.23
CA LYS A 472 11.29 -14.18 -41.99
C LYS A 472 10.64 -15.20 -41.05
N ASP A 473 9.71 -16.00 -41.60
CA ASP A 473 9.14 -17.13 -40.86
C ASP A 473 10.24 -18.04 -40.30
N PRO A 474 10.36 -18.20 -38.98
CA PRO A 474 11.39 -19.05 -38.39
C PRO A 474 11.06 -20.55 -38.51
N ARG A 475 9.86 -20.92 -38.97
CA ARG A 475 9.42 -22.31 -39.10
C ARG A 475 9.98 -22.90 -40.41
N PRO A 476 10.61 -24.08 -40.39
CA PRO A 476 11.29 -24.64 -41.56
C PRO A 476 10.38 -25.10 -42.71
N ARG A 477 9.07 -25.21 -42.51
CA ARG A 477 8.07 -25.60 -43.50
C ARG A 477 6.74 -24.86 -43.26
N SER A 478 6.58 -23.75 -43.97
CA SER A 478 5.27 -23.11 -44.10
C SER A 478 4.50 -23.80 -45.21
N GLY A 479 3.25 -24.17 -45.01
CA GLY A 479 2.42 -24.76 -46.07
C GLY A 479 2.26 -23.79 -47.25
N PRO A 480 2.10 -24.28 -48.48
CA PRO A 480 1.80 -23.43 -49.63
C PRO A 480 0.38 -22.86 -49.47
N GLY A 481 0.23 -21.65 -49.01
CA GLY A 481 -1.06 -20.95 -48.72
C GLY A 481 -0.99 -20.00 -47.54
N GLU A 482 -0.05 -20.17 -46.61
CA GLU A 482 0.17 -19.24 -45.50
C GLU A 482 1.17 -18.15 -45.89
N ALA A 483 1.93 -18.31 -46.94
CA ALA A 483 2.87 -17.33 -47.43
C ALA A 483 2.17 -16.06 -47.92
N GLY A 484 2.35 -14.95 -47.19
CA GLY A 484 1.81 -13.64 -47.53
C GLY A 484 0.70 -13.14 -46.63
N ARG A 485 0.15 -13.98 -45.73
CA ARG A 485 -0.87 -13.59 -44.73
C ARG A 485 -0.29 -13.32 -43.37
N LEU A 486 0.88 -13.86 -43.05
CA LEU A 486 1.54 -13.73 -41.76
C LEU A 486 2.74 -12.79 -41.86
N SER A 487 2.79 -11.81 -40.98
CA SER A 487 3.99 -11.06 -40.67
C SER A 487 4.67 -11.59 -39.43
N PHE A 488 6.03 -11.58 -39.47
CA PHE A 488 6.85 -12.04 -38.35
C PHE A 488 7.74 -10.92 -37.84
N HIS A 489 7.85 -10.80 -36.53
CA HIS A 489 8.71 -9.84 -35.86
C HIS A 489 9.59 -10.58 -34.87
N ARG A 490 10.90 -10.33 -34.93
CA ARG A 490 11.89 -10.85 -33.98
C ARG A 490 12.08 -9.89 -32.83
N ILE A 491 12.09 -10.42 -31.63
CA ILE A 491 12.35 -9.71 -30.37
C ILE A 491 13.54 -10.37 -29.68
N GLU A 492 14.58 -9.60 -29.39
CA GLU A 492 15.73 -10.08 -28.64
C GLU A 492 15.49 -9.92 -27.13
N LEU A 493 15.73 -11.00 -26.40
CA LEU A 493 15.65 -11.01 -24.94
C LEU A 493 17.04 -10.76 -24.33
N PRO A 494 17.18 -9.90 -23.32
CA PRO A 494 18.46 -9.62 -22.67
C PRO A 494 18.98 -10.80 -21.83
N PHE A 495 18.12 -11.76 -21.51
CA PHE A 495 18.43 -12.93 -20.70
C PHE A 495 17.93 -14.21 -21.36
N GLU A 496 18.71 -15.29 -21.23
CA GLU A 496 18.38 -16.60 -21.82
C GLU A 496 17.19 -17.27 -21.08
N ARG A 497 17.07 -17.05 -19.77
CA ARG A 497 16.00 -17.61 -18.94
C ARG A 497 15.22 -16.50 -18.29
N LEU A 498 13.92 -16.60 -18.36
CA LEU A 498 13.02 -15.68 -17.66
C LEU A 498 11.86 -16.47 -17.04
N PRO A 499 11.35 -16.03 -15.87
CA PRO A 499 10.16 -16.62 -15.28
C PRO A 499 8.92 -16.36 -16.16
N SER A 500 7.78 -16.93 -15.78
CA SER A 500 6.50 -16.58 -16.37
C SER A 500 6.31 -15.07 -16.33
N SER A 501 5.86 -14.49 -17.44
CA SER A 501 5.80 -13.05 -17.67
C SER A 501 4.63 -12.72 -18.55
N ARG A 502 4.35 -11.44 -18.78
CA ARG A 502 3.41 -10.99 -19.82
C ARG A 502 4.17 -10.17 -20.85
N LEU A 503 4.00 -10.50 -22.11
CA LEU A 503 4.50 -9.70 -23.21
C LEU A 503 3.50 -8.59 -23.50
N GLU A 504 3.96 -7.37 -23.45
CA GLU A 504 3.25 -6.17 -23.84
C GLU A 504 3.72 -5.73 -25.21
N LEU A 505 2.78 -5.56 -26.16
CA LEU A 505 3.06 -5.05 -27.51
C LEU A 505 2.24 -3.79 -27.77
N GLU A 506 2.85 -2.78 -28.35
CA GLU A 506 2.16 -1.55 -28.76
C GLU A 506 2.26 -1.33 -30.28
N SER A 507 1.19 -0.77 -30.83
CA SER A 507 1.08 -0.38 -32.23
C SER A 507 0.64 1.07 -32.39
N THR A 508 0.99 1.67 -33.53
CA THR A 508 0.42 2.96 -33.96
C THR A 508 -0.86 2.80 -34.78
N ALA A 509 -1.20 1.59 -35.18
CA ALA A 509 -2.45 1.31 -35.87
C ALA A 509 -3.65 1.59 -34.95
N ARG A 510 -4.80 1.95 -35.53
CA ARG A 510 -5.98 2.36 -34.76
C ARG A 510 -7.18 1.42 -34.97
N VAL A 511 -7.35 0.92 -36.20
CA VAL A 511 -8.49 0.07 -36.54
C VAL A 511 -7.97 -1.23 -37.15
N PHE A 512 -8.09 -2.32 -36.43
CA PHE A 512 -7.73 -3.66 -36.90
C PHE A 512 -8.23 -4.75 -35.95
N THR A 513 -8.34 -5.96 -36.45
CA THR A 513 -8.52 -7.19 -35.69
C THR A 513 -7.48 -8.19 -36.18
N ARG A 514 -6.60 -8.69 -35.31
CA ARG A 514 -5.50 -9.61 -35.64
C ARG A 514 -5.41 -10.73 -34.62
N ARG A 515 -5.05 -11.92 -35.12
CA ARG A 515 -4.53 -13.00 -34.28
C ARG A 515 -3.03 -12.83 -34.19
N VAL A 516 -2.51 -12.82 -32.97
CA VAL A 516 -1.08 -12.66 -32.69
C VAL A 516 -0.58 -13.90 -31.97
N GLY A 517 0.38 -14.61 -32.57
CA GLY A 517 1.05 -15.77 -31.97
C GLY A 517 2.44 -15.41 -31.50
N VAL A 518 2.93 -16.09 -30.47
CA VAL A 518 4.31 -15.98 -30.00
C VAL A 518 4.99 -17.34 -30.16
N LEU A 519 6.14 -17.34 -30.83
CA LEU A 519 6.94 -18.52 -31.07
C LEU A 519 8.26 -18.39 -30.31
N ARG A 520 8.74 -19.50 -29.78
CA ARG A 520 10.03 -19.59 -29.08
C ARG A 520 10.76 -20.84 -29.54
N GLU A 521 12.08 -20.74 -29.63
CA GLU A 521 12.93 -21.90 -29.96
C GLU A 521 12.77 -22.99 -28.89
N ARG A 522 12.60 -24.24 -29.33
CA ARG A 522 12.60 -25.38 -28.43
C ARG A 522 14.02 -25.78 -28.12
N LEU A 523 14.50 -25.41 -26.92
CA LEU A 523 15.81 -25.84 -26.41
C LEU A 523 15.64 -27.16 -25.64
N GLY A 524 16.57 -28.10 -25.80
CA GLY A 524 16.60 -29.35 -25.00
C GLY A 524 15.67 -30.46 -25.45
N GLY A 525 15.38 -30.58 -26.76
CA GLY A 525 14.67 -31.72 -27.35
C GLY A 525 15.60 -32.77 -27.98
N ARG A 526 14.98 -33.81 -28.59
CA ARG A 526 15.71 -34.72 -29.49
C ARG A 526 16.38 -33.92 -30.62
N PRO A 527 17.51 -34.36 -31.19
CA PRO A 527 18.18 -33.65 -32.30
C PRO A 527 17.26 -33.25 -33.45
N GLU A 528 16.18 -34.05 -33.67
CA GLU A 528 15.19 -33.83 -34.72
C GLU A 528 14.29 -32.58 -34.47
N THR A 529 14.24 -32.06 -33.23
CA THR A 529 13.42 -30.89 -32.84
C THR A 529 14.25 -29.64 -32.58
N ALA A 530 15.56 -29.70 -32.68
CA ALA A 530 16.46 -28.56 -32.56
C ALA A 530 16.18 -27.54 -33.68
N GLY A 531 16.08 -26.25 -33.34
CA GLY A 531 15.75 -25.19 -34.29
C GLY A 531 14.28 -25.12 -34.72
N MET A 532 13.39 -25.82 -34.03
CA MET A 532 11.94 -25.62 -34.20
C MET A 532 11.44 -24.48 -33.34
N PHE A 533 10.59 -23.64 -33.94
CA PHE A 533 9.94 -22.51 -33.28
C PHE A 533 8.43 -22.78 -33.18
N PRO A 534 7.97 -23.61 -32.23
CA PRO A 534 6.54 -23.80 -32.01
C PRO A 534 5.88 -22.52 -31.49
N GLU A 535 4.62 -22.31 -31.86
CA GLU A 535 3.78 -21.32 -31.21
C GLU A 535 3.52 -21.77 -29.77
N ILE A 536 3.93 -20.95 -28.81
CA ILE A 536 3.79 -21.25 -27.38
C ILE A 536 2.51 -20.66 -26.77
N VAL A 537 2.02 -19.57 -27.37
CA VAL A 537 0.82 -18.86 -26.92
C VAL A 537 0.32 -17.97 -28.06
N TRP A 538 -0.95 -17.63 -28.04
CA TRP A 538 -1.56 -16.66 -28.93
C TRP A 538 -2.57 -15.78 -28.22
N GLY A 539 -2.91 -14.61 -28.80
CA GLY A 539 -3.92 -13.67 -28.33
C GLY A 539 -4.62 -13.00 -29.50
N ALA A 540 -5.82 -12.52 -29.26
CA ALA A 540 -6.55 -11.65 -30.18
C ALA A 540 -6.21 -10.19 -29.85
N TRP A 541 -5.93 -9.39 -30.90
CA TRP A 541 -5.67 -7.96 -30.78
C TRP A 541 -6.66 -7.20 -31.63
N GLU A 542 -7.50 -6.42 -30.98
CA GLU A 542 -8.60 -5.71 -31.62
C GLU A 542 -8.61 -4.24 -31.24
N SER A 543 -8.84 -3.39 -32.20
CA SER A 543 -9.09 -1.96 -32.00
C SER A 543 -10.03 -1.45 -33.09
N ALA A 544 -11.12 -0.80 -32.70
CA ALA A 544 -12.16 -0.34 -33.61
C ALA A 544 -12.33 1.20 -33.61
N ASP A 545 -11.58 1.93 -32.77
CA ASP A 545 -11.71 3.38 -32.65
C ASP A 545 -10.67 4.11 -33.54
N PRO A 546 -11.10 4.81 -34.59
CA PRO A 546 -10.19 5.51 -35.49
C PRO A 546 -9.55 6.76 -34.84
N GLU A 547 -10.09 7.28 -33.75
CA GLU A 547 -9.62 8.48 -33.09
C GLU A 547 -8.58 8.17 -31.99
N ARG A 548 -8.60 6.94 -31.46
CA ARG A 548 -7.72 6.50 -30.39
C ARG A 548 -6.65 5.55 -30.87
N LYS A 549 -5.49 5.58 -30.18
CA LYS A 549 -4.45 4.57 -30.34
C LYS A 549 -4.98 3.22 -29.87
N ALA A 550 -4.62 2.14 -30.55
CA ALA A 550 -4.98 0.80 -30.11
C ALA A 550 -4.46 0.53 -28.68
N PRO A 551 -5.25 -0.17 -27.86
CA PRO A 551 -4.77 -0.65 -26.56
C PRO A 551 -3.56 -1.56 -26.75
N ALA A 552 -2.63 -1.55 -25.78
CA ALA A 552 -1.52 -2.50 -25.81
C ALA A 552 -2.05 -3.93 -25.69
N LEU A 553 -1.47 -4.84 -26.47
CA LEU A 553 -1.76 -6.26 -26.38
C LEU A 553 -0.94 -6.87 -25.23
N LEU A 554 -1.61 -7.59 -24.33
CA LEU A 554 -0.99 -8.36 -23.26
C LEU A 554 -1.13 -9.85 -23.54
N ILE A 555 -0.02 -10.57 -23.60
CA ILE A 555 0.01 -12.02 -23.81
C ILE A 555 0.78 -12.67 -22.67
N ASP A 556 0.17 -13.63 -21.98
CA ASP A 556 0.83 -14.38 -20.91
C ASP A 556 1.86 -15.36 -21.52
N LEU A 557 3.12 -15.20 -21.16
CA LEU A 557 4.20 -16.04 -21.57
C LEU A 557 4.58 -17.04 -20.45
N PRO A 558 4.63 -18.33 -20.75
CA PRO A 558 5.17 -19.31 -19.82
C PRO A 558 6.67 -19.10 -19.59
N ALA A 559 7.15 -19.50 -18.43
CA ALA A 559 8.59 -19.56 -18.16
C ALA A 559 9.29 -20.35 -19.27
N GLY A 560 10.49 -19.92 -19.65
CA GLY A 560 11.20 -20.61 -20.72
C GLY A 560 12.61 -20.10 -20.96
N GLU A 561 13.31 -20.83 -21.81
CA GLU A 561 14.69 -20.57 -22.20
C GLU A 561 14.74 -20.10 -23.66
N GLY A 562 15.76 -19.33 -23.99
CA GLY A 562 16.01 -18.80 -25.33
C GLY A 562 16.11 -17.28 -25.32
N ARG A 563 16.95 -16.75 -26.18
CA ARG A 563 17.23 -15.32 -26.31
C ARG A 563 16.36 -14.63 -27.34
N GLU A 564 15.54 -15.38 -28.07
CA GLU A 564 14.72 -14.84 -29.13
C GLU A 564 13.28 -15.28 -29.00
N LEU A 565 12.39 -14.33 -29.23
CA LEU A 565 10.97 -14.56 -29.44
C LEU A 565 10.63 -14.11 -30.86
N PHE A 566 9.72 -14.83 -31.51
CA PHE A 566 9.11 -14.37 -32.74
C PHE A 566 7.62 -14.12 -32.49
N VAL A 567 7.15 -12.97 -32.94
CA VAL A 567 5.73 -12.62 -32.92
C VAL A 567 5.21 -12.79 -34.32
N SER A 568 4.23 -13.68 -34.53
CA SER A 568 3.49 -13.85 -35.78
C SER A 568 2.17 -13.10 -35.70
N ILE A 569 1.87 -12.31 -36.71
CA ILE A 569 0.60 -11.58 -36.84
C ILE A 569 -0.11 -12.05 -38.10
N ASP A 570 -1.36 -12.51 -37.97
CA ASP A 570 -2.18 -12.86 -39.12
C ASP A 570 -2.82 -11.58 -39.66
N ASP A 571 -2.21 -11.02 -40.70
CA ASP A 571 -2.68 -9.80 -41.34
C ASP A 571 -3.82 -10.04 -42.36
N GLY A 572 -4.03 -11.29 -42.73
CA GLY A 572 -5.00 -11.65 -43.77
C GLY A 572 -4.68 -10.94 -45.10
N ASP A 573 -5.65 -10.18 -45.61
CA ASP A 573 -5.49 -9.39 -46.84
C ASP A 573 -5.18 -7.90 -46.56
N ASN A 574 -4.78 -7.57 -45.34
CA ASN A 574 -4.48 -6.19 -44.90
C ASN A 574 -2.98 -5.91 -44.82
N ALA A 575 -2.63 -4.65 -44.72
CA ALA A 575 -1.25 -4.24 -44.42
C ALA A 575 -0.80 -4.72 -43.02
N PRO A 576 0.47 -5.09 -42.88
CA PRO A 576 1.03 -5.49 -41.59
C PRO A 576 0.84 -4.43 -40.51
N VAL A 577 0.49 -4.86 -39.29
CA VAL A 577 0.36 -3.98 -38.13
C VAL A 577 1.76 -3.59 -37.62
N PRO A 578 2.13 -2.29 -37.57
CA PRO A 578 3.44 -1.87 -37.13
C PRO A 578 3.57 -2.04 -35.61
N LEU A 579 4.61 -2.76 -35.16
CA LEU A 579 4.98 -2.85 -33.77
C LEU A 579 6.00 -1.75 -33.42
N VAL A 580 5.69 -0.92 -32.43
CA VAL A 580 6.52 0.24 -32.05
C VAL A 580 7.22 0.07 -30.70
N ARG A 581 6.69 -0.77 -29.84
CA ARG A 581 7.27 -1.09 -28.53
C ARG A 581 6.93 -2.51 -28.11
N ALA A 582 7.89 -3.12 -27.42
CA ALA A 582 7.69 -4.36 -26.70
C ALA A 582 8.27 -4.24 -25.29
N SER A 583 7.60 -4.81 -24.32
CA SER A 583 8.06 -4.90 -22.93
C SER A 583 7.69 -6.26 -22.36
N LEU A 584 8.45 -6.75 -21.38
CA LEU A 584 8.06 -7.89 -20.55
C LEU A 584 7.69 -7.37 -19.16
N LEU A 585 6.51 -7.76 -18.71
CA LEU A 585 6.02 -7.52 -17.36
C LEU A 585 6.34 -8.76 -16.52
N LEU A 586 7.39 -8.68 -15.72
CA LEU A 586 7.87 -9.75 -14.85
C LEU A 586 7.25 -9.61 -13.45
N PRO A 587 7.14 -10.71 -12.67
CA PRO A 587 6.79 -10.61 -11.26
C PRO A 587 7.84 -9.77 -10.52
N ALA A 588 7.39 -8.79 -9.76
CA ALA A 588 8.28 -7.94 -8.99
C ALA A 588 8.41 -8.43 -7.56
N HIS A 589 9.64 -8.41 -7.07
CA HIS A 589 9.97 -8.84 -5.71
C HIS A 589 10.92 -7.84 -5.05
N ARG A 590 10.82 -7.73 -3.72
CA ARG A 590 11.79 -7.00 -2.90
C ARG A 590 12.17 -7.79 -1.65
N LEU A 591 13.37 -7.53 -1.14
CA LEU A 591 13.87 -8.10 0.11
C LEU A 591 13.82 -7.01 1.18
N ARG A 592 13.06 -7.22 2.24
CA ARG A 592 13.07 -6.33 3.42
C ARG A 592 14.03 -6.87 4.45
N PHE A 593 15.04 -6.11 4.82
CA PHE A 593 16.06 -6.48 5.81
C PHE A 593 16.52 -5.27 6.61
N VAL A 594 17.10 -5.51 7.77
CA VAL A 594 17.65 -4.45 8.61
C VAL A 594 19.13 -4.25 8.29
N ARG A 595 19.48 -3.08 7.78
CA ARG A 595 20.87 -2.69 7.50
C ARG A 595 21.53 -2.17 8.77
N GLN A 596 22.73 -2.66 9.09
CA GLN A 596 23.60 -2.13 10.13
C GLN A 596 24.52 -1.06 9.55
N GLU A 597 24.88 -0.09 10.36
CA GLU A 597 25.78 0.98 9.96
C GLU A 597 27.18 0.46 9.64
N GLY A 598 27.78 0.94 8.55
CA GLY A 598 29.14 0.60 8.15
C GLY A 598 29.35 -0.83 7.61
N VAL A 599 28.29 -1.64 7.52
CA VAL A 599 28.39 -3.02 7.04
C VAL A 599 28.19 -3.07 5.53
N SER A 600 29.21 -3.57 4.81
CA SER A 600 29.12 -3.87 3.38
C SER A 600 28.33 -5.14 3.14
N LEU A 601 27.34 -5.08 2.26
CA LEU A 601 26.43 -6.18 1.95
C LEU A 601 26.51 -6.58 0.48
N SER A 602 26.36 -7.87 0.23
CA SER A 602 26.27 -8.44 -1.11
C SER A 602 25.03 -9.31 -1.25
N LEU A 603 24.37 -9.23 -2.42
CA LEU A 603 23.35 -10.18 -2.82
C LEU A 603 24.03 -11.32 -3.57
N VAL A 604 23.87 -12.56 -3.07
CA VAL A 604 24.46 -13.77 -3.68
C VAL A 604 23.35 -14.71 -4.13
N TYR A 605 23.49 -15.31 -5.32
CA TYR A 605 22.47 -16.16 -5.91
C TYR A 605 23.05 -17.05 -7.03
N GLY A 606 22.27 -18.00 -7.55
CA GLY A 606 22.67 -18.93 -8.59
C GLY A 606 23.25 -20.24 -8.07
N GLN A 607 22.94 -20.65 -6.84
CA GLN A 607 23.33 -21.94 -6.29
C GLN A 607 22.19 -22.96 -6.47
N ALA A 608 22.36 -23.89 -7.38
CA ALA A 608 21.36 -24.91 -7.64
C ALA A 608 21.09 -25.80 -6.41
N GLY A 609 19.83 -26.18 -6.19
CA GLY A 609 19.43 -27.11 -5.13
C GLY A 609 19.39 -26.53 -3.71
N LEU A 610 19.65 -25.22 -3.53
CA LEU A 610 19.55 -24.60 -2.22
C LEU A 610 18.08 -24.36 -1.85
N ALA A 611 17.68 -24.81 -0.66
CA ALA A 611 16.34 -24.60 -0.16
C ALA A 611 16.09 -23.13 0.21
N PRO A 612 14.83 -22.64 0.16
CA PRO A 612 14.48 -21.31 0.65
C PRO A 612 14.96 -21.09 2.08
N PRO A 613 15.48 -19.90 2.42
CA PRO A 613 15.90 -19.63 3.77
C PRO A 613 14.69 -19.56 4.70
N ARG A 614 14.91 -19.88 5.97
CA ARG A 614 13.95 -19.71 7.06
C ARG A 614 14.63 -18.84 8.11
N TYR A 615 14.12 -17.65 8.31
CA TYR A 615 14.68 -16.70 9.26
C TYR A 615 13.68 -16.41 10.37
N ASP A 616 14.15 -16.32 11.60
CA ASP A 616 13.34 -15.90 12.76
C ASP A 616 12.81 -14.46 12.61
N LEU A 617 13.30 -13.73 11.59
CA LEU A 617 12.83 -12.41 11.21
C LEU A 617 11.33 -12.39 10.88
N GLU A 618 10.75 -13.51 10.48
CA GLU A 618 9.30 -13.63 10.23
C GLU A 618 8.48 -13.34 11.49
N LEU A 619 8.99 -13.64 12.68
CA LEU A 619 8.34 -13.31 13.95
C LEU A 619 8.25 -11.80 14.20
N LEU A 620 9.14 -11.04 13.58
CA LEU A 620 9.17 -9.58 13.67
C LEU A 620 8.43 -8.90 12.52
N ALA A 621 7.88 -9.68 11.57
CA ALA A 621 7.20 -9.14 10.39
C ALA A 621 6.16 -8.05 10.74
N PRO A 622 5.23 -8.22 11.70
CA PRO A 622 4.26 -7.18 12.04
C PRO A 622 4.89 -5.86 12.49
N ARG A 623 6.06 -5.92 13.11
CA ARG A 623 6.80 -4.74 13.56
C ARG A 623 7.60 -4.10 12.42
N LEU A 624 8.19 -4.91 11.53
CA LEU A 624 8.94 -4.44 10.37
C LEU A 624 8.04 -3.81 9.32
N LEU A 625 6.83 -4.34 9.15
CA LEU A 625 5.83 -3.79 8.22
C LEU A 625 5.29 -2.45 8.71
N GLY A 626 5.25 -2.23 10.03
CA GLY A 626 4.87 -0.97 10.65
C GLY A 626 5.89 0.16 10.50
N ALA A 627 7.09 -0.11 10.00
CA ALA A 627 8.16 0.87 9.87
C ALA A 627 8.38 1.26 8.39
N PRO A 628 8.58 2.55 8.08
CA PRO A 628 8.94 2.97 6.74
C PRO A 628 10.28 2.35 6.33
N ALA A 629 10.32 1.69 5.17
CA ALA A 629 11.53 1.10 4.62
C ALA A 629 12.19 2.05 3.61
N ILE A 630 13.52 2.09 3.64
CA ILE A 630 14.31 2.85 2.66
C ILE A 630 14.43 2.02 1.39
N GLU A 631 13.88 2.49 0.28
CA GLU A 631 13.99 1.80 -1.00
C GLU A 631 15.43 1.81 -1.52
N SER A 632 15.88 0.66 -2.00
CA SER A 632 17.17 0.46 -2.62
C SER A 632 17.02 -0.40 -3.87
N THR A 633 17.85 -0.16 -4.86
CA THR A 633 17.92 -0.93 -6.11
C THR A 633 19.32 -1.44 -6.32
N LEU A 634 19.44 -2.58 -7.00
CA LEU A 634 20.76 -3.12 -7.36
C LEU A 634 21.40 -2.28 -8.48
N SER A 635 22.71 -2.17 -8.45
CA SER A 635 23.45 -1.57 -9.59
C SER A 635 23.22 -2.40 -10.86
N PRO A 636 23.03 -1.76 -12.03
CA PRO A 636 22.85 -2.48 -13.28
C PRO A 636 23.99 -3.48 -13.51
N VAL A 637 23.66 -4.69 -13.94
CA VAL A 637 24.65 -5.68 -14.39
C VAL A 637 24.75 -5.56 -15.89
N ALA A 638 25.99 -5.44 -16.40
CA ALA A 638 26.21 -5.61 -17.81
C ALA A 638 25.79 -7.03 -18.22
N PRO A 639 25.04 -7.22 -19.30
CA PRO A 639 24.56 -8.54 -19.74
C PRO A 639 25.66 -9.60 -19.87
N GLU A 640 26.89 -9.19 -20.12
CA GLU A 640 28.07 -10.07 -20.27
C GLU A 640 28.55 -10.68 -18.93
N THR A 641 28.23 -10.13 -17.80
CA THR A 641 28.73 -10.60 -16.49
C THR A 641 28.01 -11.84 -16.00
N VAL A 642 26.77 -12.07 -16.46
CA VAL A 642 25.94 -13.22 -16.07
C VAL A 642 26.37 -14.50 -16.81
N GLU A 643 27.19 -14.39 -17.88
CA GLU A 643 27.53 -15.50 -18.78
C GLU A 643 28.97 -16.03 -18.70
N ARG A 644 29.79 -15.58 -17.77
CA ARG A 644 31.11 -16.19 -17.60
C ARG A 644 31.08 -17.51 -16.83
N GLU A 645 30.16 -18.41 -17.16
CA GLU A 645 30.49 -19.82 -17.14
C GLU A 645 31.23 -20.11 -18.45
N LYS A 646 32.55 -20.15 -18.40
CA LYS A 646 33.29 -20.92 -19.37
C LYS A 646 32.70 -22.32 -19.38
N LYS A 647 31.81 -22.63 -20.33
CA LYS A 647 31.73 -24.01 -20.83
C LYS A 647 33.18 -24.35 -21.17
N ALA A 648 33.83 -25.16 -20.32
CA ALA A 648 35.02 -25.89 -20.70
C ALA A 648 34.58 -26.62 -21.97
N GLY A 649 34.96 -26.04 -23.09
CA GLY A 649 34.36 -26.41 -24.37
C GLY A 649 34.57 -27.90 -24.59
N PRO A 650 33.71 -28.59 -25.34
CA PRO A 650 33.88 -30.01 -25.67
C PRO A 650 35.27 -30.32 -26.20
N LYS A 651 36.01 -29.32 -26.70
CA LYS A 651 37.40 -29.41 -27.12
C LYS A 651 38.38 -29.82 -26.02
N LEU A 652 38.21 -29.41 -24.78
CA LEU A 652 39.08 -29.80 -23.66
C LEU A 652 38.77 -31.22 -23.20
N PHE A 653 37.51 -31.64 -23.21
CA PHE A 653 37.08 -33.00 -22.96
C PHE A 653 37.65 -33.95 -24.04
N TRP A 654 37.50 -33.59 -25.33
CA TRP A 654 38.03 -34.40 -26.44
C TRP A 654 39.55 -34.45 -26.44
N ALA A 655 40.26 -33.35 -26.12
CA ALA A 655 41.69 -33.32 -25.98
C ALA A 655 42.20 -34.24 -24.85
N ALA A 656 41.50 -34.21 -23.68
CA ALA A 656 41.81 -35.13 -22.57
C ALA A 656 41.52 -36.59 -22.93
N LEU A 657 40.42 -36.87 -23.62
CA LEU A 657 40.06 -38.21 -24.09
C LEU A 657 41.07 -38.75 -25.12
N VAL A 658 41.44 -37.95 -26.11
CA VAL A 658 42.47 -38.30 -27.09
C VAL A 658 43.82 -38.54 -26.41
N GLY A 659 44.22 -37.69 -25.46
CA GLY A 659 45.42 -37.87 -24.66
C GLY A 659 45.40 -39.18 -23.84
N ALA A 660 44.29 -39.54 -23.23
CA ALA A 660 44.12 -40.79 -22.52
C ALA A 660 44.18 -42.02 -23.43
N VAL A 661 43.55 -41.94 -24.62
CA VAL A 661 43.60 -43.01 -25.63
C VAL A 661 45.02 -43.19 -26.19
N VAL A 662 45.75 -42.12 -26.48
CA VAL A 662 47.13 -42.17 -26.93
C VAL A 662 48.05 -42.75 -25.85
N ALA A 663 47.88 -42.35 -24.59
CA ALA A 663 48.62 -42.90 -23.46
C ALA A 663 48.38 -44.41 -23.31
N LEU A 664 47.11 -44.86 -23.46
CA LEU A 664 46.72 -46.27 -23.39
C LEU A 664 47.35 -47.06 -24.55
N LEU A 665 47.34 -46.55 -25.78
CA LEU A 665 47.97 -47.17 -26.96
C LEU A 665 49.48 -47.27 -26.81
N VAL A 666 50.15 -46.24 -26.26
CA VAL A 666 51.60 -46.29 -25.96
C VAL A 666 51.89 -47.34 -24.90
N LEU A 667 51.05 -47.47 -23.89
CA LEU A 667 51.22 -48.47 -22.84
C LEU A 667 51.04 -49.90 -23.38
N VAL A 668 50.04 -50.14 -24.20
CA VAL A 668 49.82 -51.42 -24.91
C VAL A 668 50.95 -51.73 -25.85
N ALA A 669 51.45 -50.78 -26.66
CA ALA A 669 52.61 -50.99 -27.53
C ALA A 669 53.89 -51.29 -26.75
N ARG A 670 54.06 -50.73 -25.56
CA ARG A 670 55.20 -50.97 -24.68
C ARG A 670 55.13 -52.36 -24.04
N LEU A 671 53.90 -52.86 -23.67
CA LEU A 671 53.65 -54.18 -23.21
C LEU A 671 53.87 -55.25 -24.29
N LEU A 672 53.52 -54.98 -25.57
CA LEU A 672 53.71 -55.87 -26.72
C LEU A 672 55.18 -55.91 -27.24
N ARG A 673 56.03 -54.94 -26.86
CA ARG A 673 57.46 -54.91 -27.15
C ARG A 673 58.38 -55.53 -26.09
N ARG A 674 57.80 -56.11 -25.02
CA ARG A 674 58.62 -56.93 -24.12
C ARG A 674 58.82 -58.28 -24.74
N ASP A 675 60.05 -58.44 -25.36
CA ASP A 675 60.54 -59.72 -25.82
C ASP A 675 60.56 -60.72 -24.64
N PRO A 676 60.23 -61.99 -24.93
CA PRO A 676 60.42 -63.05 -23.94
C PRO A 676 61.96 -63.29 -23.84
N GLY A 677 62.49 -63.12 -22.62
CA GLY A 677 63.86 -63.47 -22.29
C GLY A 677 64.07 -64.97 -22.41
N PRO A 678 65.33 -65.43 -22.63
CA PRO A 678 65.67 -66.80 -23.02
C PRO A 678 65.39 -67.81 -21.88
N GLU A 679 64.82 -68.95 -22.26
CA GLU A 679 64.64 -70.15 -21.43
C GLU A 679 66.01 -70.67 -20.96
N GLU A 680 66.23 -70.86 -19.66
CA GLU A 680 67.30 -71.67 -19.11
C GLU A 680 66.83 -73.16 -18.93
N PRO A 681 67.71 -74.12 -19.19
CA PRO A 681 67.31 -75.53 -19.31
C PRO A 681 67.14 -76.22 -17.98
N GLU A 682 66.21 -77.17 -17.98
CA GLU A 682 65.94 -78.16 -16.92
C GLU A 682 67.13 -78.90 -16.38
N ALA A 683 67.40 -78.91 -15.09
CA ALA A 683 68.20 -79.91 -14.40
C ALA A 683 67.26 -80.95 -13.75
N ARG A 684 67.37 -82.17 -14.24
CA ARG A 684 66.88 -83.43 -13.61
C ARG A 684 67.51 -83.62 -12.25
N GLU A 685 66.74 -83.97 -11.27
CA GLU A 685 67.14 -84.91 -10.18
C GLU A 685 65.88 -85.56 -9.62
N GLU A 686 65.99 -86.80 -9.74
CA GLU A 686 65.66 -88.09 -9.10
C GLU A 686 65.03 -87.95 -7.77
N GLY A 687 64.01 -88.83 -7.61
CA GLY A 687 63.37 -89.14 -6.33
C GLY A 687 64.30 -89.93 -5.40
N PRO A 688 63.90 -90.38 -4.20
CA PRO A 688 63.00 -91.45 -4.04
C PRO A 688 62.08 -91.40 -2.78
N ARG A 689 61.01 -92.23 -2.79
CA ARG A 689 60.46 -93.19 -1.83
C ARG A 689 60.25 -92.82 -0.34
N GLU A 690 59.00 -93.15 0.00
CA GLU A 690 58.58 -93.88 1.23
C GLU A 690 58.36 -93.05 2.53
N GLY A 691 57.13 -93.28 3.07
CA GLY A 691 56.71 -93.03 4.40
C GLY A 691 55.22 -92.67 4.50
#